data_08a66e31911885022380c16dfc9a8f34
#
_entry.id   08a66e31911885022380c16dfc9a8f34
#
_cell.length_a   1.000
_cell.length_b   1.000
_cell.length_c   1.000
_cell.angle_alpha   90.00
_cell.angle_beta   90.00
_cell.angle_gamma   90.00
#
_symmetry.space_group_name_H-M   'P 1'
#
loop_
_entity.id
_entity.type
_entity.pdbx_description
1 polymer ?
#
loop_
_entity_poly.entity_id
_entity_poly.type
_entity_poly.pdbx_seq_one_letter_code
_entity_poly.pdbx_strand_id
1 'polypeptide(L)'
;MVLRKLLALFLAVALIGTGSPAFAAGKRKSTRKRSAAIAARVQRMSRAFVASADLRPMAEQLLENRTPAAYAGVQKFAEAHNNEDAGALAWLVIGYAHLLDNQYANATPALKKAQPHAGELRDYVDYFLAMSQGMGGDSQDVLVTLHQFETNYPGSLFIRDAAVLEGNALVATGQPKAAIDLLEAHRSPIRADIELALGRAQMHAEDYAQATESFRHVYYQMPIAPEATDAYTELQRLGPRRLPPPSFADRKKRAELLAENRRAAEAAAEYKDLIENAPAAEVYALKVALGGALWKAGRSGEARDLLQKLPDTDDERNAQRLYYLVEISRSDSKRLGDLITHLRESAPQSPWLQEALLAVANQYLLQKDYASSARFFEELASRFPAGKYASFANWKAAWLQLRQGDVESAKLAFERHIALYPASQEASAALYWRGRLAEEEKNLPLARAYYLKVSQRYCNAYYAELSRERLRDLGLSSDIADEPLLQKVPPVQLPGHFSLTAPADNLRVQKSLLLGNCGMVDFAIRELQAGIDPGDNWATAQMIKLYTDDGHYDRALQTLKHAVPGYYSFQLADLPRPFWEGLFPRPYWENLKRYSADNQLDPFLVASLIRQESEFNPLALSRANAMGLMQILPGVGQQLAKSEKIKGFNSSMLFDPNTNIQLGTRYFKDLLKRYDGHVEYALAAYNAGPDRVEDWRKSNYRDIHEFVESIPFTETREYVEAIVRNQAVYQRLYQNP
;
A
#
# COMPACT_ATOMS: atom_id res chain seq x y z
N MET A 1 29.23 19.12 4.66
CA MET A 1 29.80 20.39 4.15
C MET A 1 29.30 20.78 2.77
N VAL A 2 28.91 19.86 1.92
CA VAL A 2 28.34 20.13 0.58
C VAL A 2 26.87 20.64 0.65
N LEU A 3 26.08 20.19 1.62
CA LEU A 3 24.68 20.59 1.83
C LEU A 3 24.52 22.07 2.26
N ARG A 4 25.50 22.63 2.96
CA ARG A 4 25.50 24.07 3.38
C ARG A 4 25.67 25.04 2.20
N LYS A 5 26.28 24.62 1.09
CA LYS A 5 26.53 25.47 -0.10
C LYS A 5 25.38 25.45 -1.10
N LEU A 6 24.58 24.41 -1.15
CA LEU A 6 23.45 24.30 -2.06
C LEU A 6 22.23 25.12 -1.61
N LEU A 7 21.97 25.24 -0.31
CA LEU A 7 20.84 26.05 0.20
C LEU A 7 21.08 27.57 0.07
N ALA A 8 22.33 28.03 0.09
CA ALA A 8 22.66 29.43 -0.09
C ALA A 8 22.52 29.93 -1.56
N LEU A 9 22.57 29.01 -2.53
CA LEU A 9 22.41 29.34 -3.95
C LEU A 9 20.97 29.49 -4.39
N PHE A 10 20.01 28.84 -3.68
CA PHE A 10 18.58 28.87 -4.01
C PHE A 10 17.84 30.16 -3.60
N LEU A 11 18.42 30.96 -2.73
CA LEU A 11 17.82 32.21 -2.23
C LEU A 11 18.12 33.47 -3.09
N ALA A 12 19.00 33.38 -4.08
CA ALA A 12 19.50 34.54 -4.83
C ALA A 12 18.81 34.83 -6.19
N VAL A 13 17.91 33.95 -6.68
CA VAL A 13 17.37 34.07 -8.06
C VAL A 13 15.98 34.71 -8.16
N ALA A 14 15.29 35.00 -7.05
CA ALA A 14 13.89 35.47 -7.07
C ALA A 14 13.71 37.01 -7.18
N LEU A 15 14.69 37.77 -7.57
CA LEU A 15 14.59 39.26 -7.60
C LEU A 15 15.05 39.90 -8.91
N ILE A 16 14.46 39.61 -10.07
CA ILE A 16 14.48 40.52 -11.24
C ILE A 16 13.26 40.24 -12.13
N GLY A 17 12.32 41.15 -12.15
CA GLY A 17 11.21 41.20 -13.12
C GLY A 17 10.58 42.58 -13.12
N THR A 18 11.05 43.43 -14.06
CA THR A 18 10.58 44.82 -14.27
C THR A 18 9.42 44.88 -15.26
N GLY A 19 8.42 45.69 -14.98
CA GLY A 19 7.33 46.06 -15.91
C GLY A 19 6.34 47.05 -15.33
N SER A 20 6.26 48.24 -15.86
CA SER A 20 5.64 49.51 -15.43
C SER A 20 4.11 49.64 -15.60
N PRO A 21 3.45 50.85 -15.36
CA PRO A 21 2.63 51.09 -14.14
C PRO A 21 1.16 51.44 -14.41
N ALA A 22 0.43 51.66 -13.29
CA ALA A 22 -0.87 52.32 -13.12
C ALA A 22 -2.13 51.42 -13.02
N PHE A 23 -2.49 51.13 -11.81
CA PHE A 23 -3.82 51.31 -11.20
C PHE A 23 -3.82 50.73 -9.76
N ALA A 24 -4.33 51.51 -8.81
CA ALA A 24 -4.65 51.14 -7.44
C ALA A 24 -3.55 51.16 -6.36
N ALA A 25 -3.28 52.32 -5.76
CA ALA A 25 -2.35 52.52 -4.64
C ALA A 25 -2.73 51.75 -3.34
N GLY A 26 -3.99 51.38 -3.14
CA GLY A 26 -4.45 50.61 -1.97
C GLY A 26 -4.15 49.11 -2.06
N LYS A 27 -4.32 48.48 -3.21
CA LYS A 27 -3.99 47.05 -3.43
C LYS A 27 -2.47 46.81 -3.41
N ARG A 28 -1.66 47.77 -3.87
CA ARG A 28 -0.18 47.67 -3.85
C ARG A 28 0.42 47.65 -2.45
N LYS A 29 -0.14 48.38 -1.48
CA LYS A 29 0.35 48.38 -0.08
C LYS A 29 0.02 47.05 0.63
N SER A 30 -1.13 46.44 0.37
CA SER A 30 -1.52 45.16 0.99
C SER A 30 -0.70 44.00 0.40
N THR A 31 -0.49 43.95 -0.93
CA THR A 31 0.35 42.93 -1.58
C THR A 31 1.81 43.03 -1.15
N ARG A 32 2.36 44.24 -1.03
CA ARG A 32 3.75 44.47 -0.59
C ARG A 32 3.96 44.09 0.89
N LYS A 33 2.98 44.32 1.76
CA LYS A 33 3.02 43.86 3.16
C LYS A 33 2.92 42.33 3.24
N ARG A 34 2.06 41.71 2.44
CA ARG A 34 1.93 40.24 2.37
C ARG A 34 3.21 39.58 1.86
N SER A 35 3.80 40.10 0.82
CA SER A 35 5.09 39.62 0.27
C SER A 35 6.24 39.75 1.28
N ALA A 36 6.33 40.87 2.01
CA ALA A 36 7.34 41.04 3.07
C ALA A 36 7.13 40.09 4.25
N ALA A 37 5.90 39.82 4.65
CA ALA A 37 5.58 38.86 5.71
C ALA A 37 5.96 37.43 5.31
N ILE A 38 5.68 37.02 4.05
CA ILE A 38 6.10 35.71 3.52
C ILE A 38 7.62 35.59 3.52
N ALA A 39 8.34 36.60 3.02
CA ALA A 39 9.81 36.60 2.99
C ALA A 39 10.41 36.49 4.42
N ALA A 40 9.87 37.24 5.38
CA ALA A 40 10.29 37.16 6.78
C ALA A 40 10.04 35.77 7.40
N ARG A 41 8.89 35.15 7.10
CA ARG A 41 8.56 33.78 7.50
C ARG A 41 9.56 32.79 6.92
N VAL A 42 9.79 32.83 5.60
CA VAL A 42 10.76 31.93 4.91
C VAL A 42 12.14 32.05 5.56
N GLN A 43 12.60 33.27 5.81
CA GLN A 43 13.91 33.50 6.44
C GLN A 43 13.97 32.96 7.89
N ARG A 44 12.91 33.14 8.68
CA ARG A 44 12.83 32.60 10.05
C ARG A 44 12.90 31.08 10.03
N MET A 45 12.06 30.44 9.23
CA MET A 45 11.99 28.97 9.12
C MET A 45 13.28 28.37 8.59
N SER A 46 13.93 29.02 7.61
CA SER A 46 15.23 28.59 7.13
C SER A 46 16.30 28.63 8.24
N ARG A 47 16.29 29.68 9.10
CA ARG A 47 17.18 29.74 10.27
C ARG A 47 16.87 28.63 11.28
N ALA A 48 15.60 28.44 11.58
CA ALA A 48 15.16 27.37 12.49
C ALA A 48 15.56 25.99 11.98
N PHE A 49 15.38 25.72 10.68
CA PHE A 49 15.81 24.47 10.04
C PHE A 49 17.32 24.23 10.18
N VAL A 50 18.15 25.24 9.92
CA VAL A 50 19.61 25.12 10.03
C VAL A 50 20.02 24.90 11.49
N ALA A 51 19.43 25.66 12.42
CA ALA A 51 19.77 25.57 13.86
C ALA A 51 19.31 24.25 14.51
N SER A 52 18.26 23.62 13.97
CA SER A 52 17.73 22.34 14.46
C SER A 52 18.31 21.11 13.74
N ALA A 53 19.27 21.27 12.84
CA ALA A 53 19.81 20.12 12.08
C ALA A 53 20.47 19.05 12.99
N ASP A 54 21.13 19.49 14.05
CA ASP A 54 21.78 18.58 15.01
C ASP A 54 20.78 17.92 15.99
N LEU A 55 19.54 18.41 16.03
CA LEU A 55 18.46 17.81 16.83
C LEU A 55 18.01 16.46 16.24
N ARG A 56 17.99 16.34 14.90
CA ARG A 56 17.40 15.20 14.20
C ARG A 56 17.85 13.85 14.73
N PRO A 57 19.16 13.48 14.78
CA PRO A 57 19.58 12.16 15.24
C PRO A 57 19.21 11.88 16.70
N MET A 58 19.17 12.93 17.55
CA MET A 58 18.75 12.79 18.96
C MET A 58 17.22 12.61 19.06
N ALA A 59 16.46 13.30 18.23
CA ALA A 59 15.00 13.18 18.17
C ALA A 59 14.58 11.79 17.66
N GLU A 60 15.18 11.31 16.58
CA GLU A 60 14.98 9.96 16.06
C GLU A 60 15.28 8.90 17.13
N GLN A 61 16.43 9.00 17.79
CA GLN A 61 16.80 8.10 18.91
C GLN A 61 15.79 8.15 20.07
N LEU A 62 15.30 9.35 20.42
CA LEU A 62 14.32 9.51 21.50
C LEU A 62 12.97 8.89 21.12
N LEU A 63 12.46 9.18 19.92
CA LEU A 63 11.16 8.67 19.48
C LEU A 63 11.17 7.15 19.29
N GLU A 64 12.31 6.57 18.91
CA GLU A 64 12.48 5.14 18.73
C GLU A 64 12.61 4.38 20.05
N ASN A 65 13.49 4.84 20.96
CA ASN A 65 13.89 4.06 22.13
C ASN A 65 13.38 4.60 23.48
N ARG A 66 13.04 5.89 23.59
CA ARG A 66 12.50 6.59 24.77
C ARG A 66 13.21 6.29 26.10
N THR A 67 14.55 6.12 26.05
CA THR A 67 15.34 5.88 27.24
C THR A 67 15.62 7.17 28.02
N PRO A 68 15.88 7.11 29.35
CA PRO A 68 16.25 8.31 30.12
C PRO A 68 17.45 9.07 29.53
N ALA A 69 18.43 8.37 28.94
CA ALA A 69 19.57 9.01 28.28
C ALA A 69 19.17 9.76 27.02
N ALA A 70 18.24 9.21 26.22
CA ALA A 70 17.73 9.88 25.04
C ALA A 70 16.93 11.15 25.38
N TYR A 71 16.07 11.08 26.40
CA TYR A 71 15.40 12.27 26.96
C TYR A 71 16.39 13.35 27.40
N ALA A 72 17.42 12.96 28.18
CA ALA A 72 18.44 13.89 28.64
C ALA A 72 19.23 14.54 27.50
N GLY A 73 19.52 13.81 26.44
CA GLY A 73 20.20 14.34 25.26
C GLY A 73 19.39 15.44 24.56
N VAL A 74 18.12 15.19 24.28
CA VAL A 74 17.22 16.18 23.65
C VAL A 74 16.95 17.36 24.58
N GLN A 75 16.81 17.10 25.89
CA GLN A 75 16.65 18.17 26.90
C GLN A 75 17.85 19.10 26.93
N LYS A 76 19.06 18.57 26.93
CA LYS A 76 20.30 19.38 26.91
C LYS A 76 20.35 20.27 25.65
N PHE A 77 19.94 19.77 24.51
CA PHE A 77 19.83 20.55 23.29
C PHE A 77 18.79 21.68 23.46
N ALA A 78 17.60 21.36 24.00
CA ALA A 78 16.53 22.32 24.22
C ALA A 78 16.97 23.47 25.17
N GLU A 79 17.72 23.16 26.22
CA GLU A 79 18.23 24.13 27.17
C GLU A 79 19.37 24.98 26.58
N ALA A 80 20.22 24.41 25.72
CA ALA A 80 21.27 25.14 25.00
C ALA A 80 20.72 26.16 23.99
N HIS A 81 19.53 25.88 23.44
CA HIS A 81 18.82 26.75 22.47
C HIS A 81 17.58 27.42 23.10
N ASN A 82 17.64 27.67 24.41
CA ASN A 82 16.54 28.33 25.12
C ASN A 82 16.20 29.68 24.48
N ASN A 83 14.89 30.00 24.38
CA ASN A 83 14.35 31.16 23.67
C ASN A 83 14.60 31.24 22.16
N GLU A 84 14.96 30.12 21.52
CA GLU A 84 15.09 29.98 20.08
C GLU A 84 14.05 28.97 19.53
N ASP A 85 13.75 29.10 18.23
CA ASP A 85 12.87 28.15 17.53
C ASP A 85 13.41 26.71 17.65
N ALA A 86 14.72 26.50 17.57
CA ALA A 86 15.33 25.18 17.69
C ALA A 86 15.11 24.53 19.06
N GLY A 87 15.16 25.30 20.13
CA GLY A 87 14.83 24.82 21.48
C GLY A 87 13.36 24.47 21.63
N ALA A 88 12.46 25.25 21.03
CA ALA A 88 11.03 24.93 20.99
C ALA A 88 10.74 23.63 20.25
N LEU A 89 11.45 23.35 19.14
CA LEU A 89 11.35 22.08 18.42
C LEU A 89 11.79 20.89 19.29
N ALA A 90 12.87 21.04 20.05
CA ALA A 90 13.33 20.00 20.95
C ALA A 90 12.32 19.73 22.10
N TRP A 91 11.71 20.80 22.68
CA TRP A 91 10.66 20.65 23.69
C TRP A 91 9.38 20.01 23.10
N LEU A 92 9.04 20.28 21.82
CA LEU A 92 7.96 19.61 21.12
C LEU A 92 8.22 18.10 21.02
N VAL A 93 9.44 17.69 20.64
CA VAL A 93 9.85 16.27 20.58
C VAL A 93 9.73 15.61 21.94
N ILE A 94 10.24 16.22 23.00
CA ILE A 94 10.14 15.70 24.39
C ILE A 94 8.68 15.52 24.79
N GLY A 95 7.85 16.54 24.56
CA GLY A 95 6.43 16.48 24.89
C GLY A 95 5.70 15.38 24.13
N TYR A 96 5.96 15.25 22.83
CA TYR A 96 5.40 14.19 22.01
C TYR A 96 5.87 12.79 22.43
N ALA A 97 7.15 12.62 22.76
CA ALA A 97 7.68 11.36 23.28
C ALA A 97 6.98 10.93 24.58
N HIS A 98 6.75 11.88 25.51
CA HIS A 98 5.98 11.61 26.73
C HIS A 98 4.49 11.26 26.44
N LEU A 99 3.88 11.85 25.41
CA LEU A 99 2.53 11.45 24.99
C LEU A 99 2.49 10.00 24.49
N LEU A 100 3.48 9.57 23.72
CA LEU A 100 3.60 8.18 23.25
C LEU A 100 3.72 7.17 24.40
N ASP A 101 4.30 7.58 25.51
CA ASP A 101 4.44 6.78 26.74
C ASP A 101 3.26 6.97 27.72
N ASN A 102 2.20 7.72 27.34
CA ASN A 102 1.07 8.09 28.19
C ASN A 102 1.48 8.83 29.49
N GLN A 103 2.61 9.54 29.46
CA GLN A 103 3.17 10.29 30.60
C GLN A 103 2.70 11.76 30.54
N TYR A 104 1.40 11.99 30.65
CA TYR A 104 0.77 13.30 30.44
C TYR A 104 1.30 14.38 31.41
N ALA A 105 1.58 13.99 32.66
CA ALA A 105 2.16 14.92 33.66
C ALA A 105 3.54 15.46 33.24
N ASN A 106 4.31 14.71 32.44
CA ASN A 106 5.60 15.12 31.91
C ASN A 106 5.47 15.83 30.55
N ALA A 107 4.50 15.42 29.73
CA ALA A 107 4.25 16.01 28.41
C ALA A 107 3.81 17.49 28.52
N THR A 108 2.85 17.80 29.42
CA THR A 108 2.29 19.15 29.59
C THR A 108 3.37 20.21 29.86
N PRO A 109 4.30 20.08 30.82
CA PRO A 109 5.31 21.12 31.06
C PRO A 109 6.32 21.24 29.92
N ALA A 110 6.66 20.16 29.22
CA ALA A 110 7.53 20.22 28.04
C ALA A 110 6.87 21.02 26.90
N LEU A 111 5.61 20.72 26.57
CA LEU A 111 4.86 21.44 25.55
C LEU A 111 4.61 22.89 25.90
N LYS A 112 4.35 23.22 27.19
CA LYS A 112 4.27 24.62 27.65
C LYS A 112 5.58 25.39 27.42
N LYS A 113 6.76 24.72 27.55
CA LYS A 113 8.07 25.32 27.23
C LYS A 113 8.24 25.54 25.72
N ALA A 114 7.71 24.66 24.88
CA ALA A 114 7.76 24.82 23.42
C ALA A 114 6.93 26.02 22.91
N GLN A 115 5.80 26.29 23.55
CA GLN A 115 4.79 27.25 23.08
C GLN A 115 5.33 28.63 22.65
N PRO A 116 6.17 29.35 23.44
CA PRO A 116 6.56 30.75 23.11
C PRO A 116 7.32 30.89 21.80
N HIS A 117 8.10 29.88 21.41
CA HIS A 117 9.00 29.91 20.27
C HIS A 117 8.68 28.85 19.19
N ALA A 118 7.50 28.22 19.25
CA ALA A 118 7.10 27.15 18.31
C ALA A 118 6.92 27.62 16.85
N GLY A 119 6.81 28.91 16.62
CA GLY A 119 6.71 29.48 15.27
C GLY A 119 5.56 28.90 14.48
N GLU A 120 5.87 28.43 13.29
CA GLU A 120 4.88 27.86 12.36
C GLU A 120 4.41 26.44 12.76
N LEU A 121 5.06 25.79 13.76
CA LEU A 121 4.59 24.54 14.36
C LEU A 121 3.79 24.77 15.66
N ARG A 122 3.31 26.00 15.90
CA ARG A 122 2.53 26.31 17.08
C ARG A 122 1.23 25.50 17.15
N ASP A 123 0.59 25.23 16.02
CA ASP A 123 -0.58 24.36 15.93
C ASP A 123 -0.30 22.92 16.40
N TYR A 124 0.88 22.39 16.12
CA TYR A 124 1.33 21.10 16.66
C TYR A 124 1.49 21.12 18.18
N VAL A 125 2.16 22.16 18.68
CA VAL A 125 2.39 22.30 20.11
C VAL A 125 1.08 22.46 20.86
N ASP A 126 0.18 23.34 20.40
CA ASP A 126 -1.11 23.59 21.06
C ASP A 126 -2.03 22.37 20.99
N TYR A 127 -2.04 21.64 19.87
CA TYR A 127 -2.80 20.40 19.73
C TYR A 127 -2.30 19.31 20.71
N PHE A 128 -1.01 19.04 20.74
CA PHE A 128 -0.45 18.02 21.64
C PHE A 128 -0.54 18.45 23.11
N LEU A 129 -0.44 19.74 23.41
CA LEU A 129 -0.67 20.25 24.75
C LEU A 129 -2.10 20.01 25.21
N ALA A 130 -3.08 20.35 24.36
CA ALA A 130 -4.49 20.07 24.65
C ALA A 130 -4.78 18.58 24.81
N MET A 131 -4.16 17.72 23.97
CA MET A 131 -4.26 16.27 24.12
C MET A 131 -3.71 15.82 25.47
N SER A 132 -2.52 16.32 25.87
CA SER A 132 -1.92 16.00 27.17
C SER A 132 -2.78 16.43 28.36
N GLN A 133 -3.34 17.64 28.29
CA GLN A 133 -4.26 18.18 29.29
C GLN A 133 -5.55 17.38 29.39
N GLY A 134 -6.18 17.07 28.24
CA GLY A 134 -7.43 16.30 28.19
C GLY A 134 -7.27 14.89 28.75
N MET A 135 -6.19 14.20 28.37
CA MET A 135 -5.88 12.87 28.90
C MET A 135 -5.43 12.91 30.39
N GLY A 136 -4.92 14.05 30.83
CA GLY A 136 -4.60 14.32 32.24
C GLY A 136 -5.83 14.70 33.11
N GLY A 137 -6.99 14.94 32.48
CA GLY A 137 -8.22 15.33 33.17
C GLY A 137 -8.44 16.84 33.31
N ASP A 138 -7.55 17.68 32.75
CA ASP A 138 -7.56 19.14 32.86
C ASP A 138 -8.41 19.79 31.77
N SER A 139 -9.72 19.46 31.71
CA SER A 139 -10.63 19.92 30.66
C SER A 139 -10.69 21.44 30.51
N GLN A 140 -10.56 22.20 31.61
CA GLN A 140 -10.56 23.66 31.56
C GLN A 140 -9.33 24.22 30.83
N ASP A 141 -8.15 23.60 31.06
CA ASP A 141 -6.90 23.98 30.37
C ASP A 141 -6.99 23.65 28.86
N VAL A 142 -7.70 22.57 28.47
CA VAL A 142 -7.97 22.25 27.06
C VAL A 142 -8.68 23.37 26.36
N LEU A 143 -9.76 23.91 27.00
CA LEU A 143 -10.55 25.00 26.43
C LEU A 143 -9.72 26.30 26.27
N VAL A 144 -8.82 26.55 27.22
CA VAL A 144 -7.91 27.70 27.12
C VAL A 144 -6.91 27.51 25.99
N THR A 145 -6.34 26.32 25.87
CA THR A 145 -5.29 25.99 24.86
C THR A 145 -5.85 26.00 23.44
N LEU A 146 -7.06 25.45 23.22
CA LEU A 146 -7.69 25.37 21.90
C LEU A 146 -8.57 26.60 21.55
N HIS A 147 -8.62 27.58 22.43
CA HIS A 147 -9.41 28.80 22.15
C HIS A 147 -9.09 29.41 20.79
N GLN A 148 -10.10 29.49 19.91
CA GLN A 148 -9.96 29.94 18.52
C GLN A 148 -8.89 29.20 17.69
N PHE A 149 -8.67 27.91 17.93
CA PHE A 149 -7.64 27.12 17.26
C PHE A 149 -7.75 27.19 15.72
N GLU A 150 -8.93 26.97 15.15
CA GLU A 150 -9.15 27.05 13.70
C GLU A 150 -8.91 28.49 13.17
N THR A 151 -9.34 29.51 13.87
CA THR A 151 -9.10 30.91 13.48
C THR A 151 -7.63 31.28 13.50
N ASN A 152 -6.88 30.78 14.48
CA ASN A 152 -5.44 31.02 14.64
C ASN A 152 -4.62 30.20 13.64
N TYR A 153 -5.09 28.98 13.30
CA TYR A 153 -4.38 28.00 12.47
C TYR A 153 -5.28 27.43 11.35
N PRO A 154 -5.82 28.27 10.42
CA PRO A 154 -6.80 27.83 9.43
C PRO A 154 -6.26 26.78 8.44
N GLY A 155 -4.93 26.60 8.41
CA GLY A 155 -4.28 25.56 7.61
C GLY A 155 -3.80 24.36 8.42
N SER A 156 -4.14 24.23 9.70
CA SER A 156 -3.69 23.09 10.53
C SER A 156 -4.31 21.77 10.07
N LEU A 157 -3.53 20.69 10.17
CA LEU A 157 -4.03 19.33 9.94
C LEU A 157 -4.90 18.83 11.08
N PHE A 158 -4.89 19.54 12.22
CA PHE A 158 -5.55 19.10 13.45
C PHE A 158 -6.90 19.79 13.73
N ILE A 159 -7.43 20.64 12.83
CA ILE A 159 -8.67 21.38 13.07
C ILE A 159 -9.78 20.47 13.59
N ARG A 160 -10.01 19.35 12.90
CA ARG A 160 -11.09 18.42 13.27
C ARG A 160 -10.74 17.54 14.48
N ASP A 161 -9.47 17.22 14.68
CA ASP A 161 -9.00 16.48 15.84
C ASP A 161 -9.07 17.36 17.11
N ALA A 162 -8.72 18.65 16.97
CA ALA A 162 -8.86 19.65 18.02
C ALA A 162 -10.34 19.88 18.39
N ALA A 163 -11.24 19.91 17.40
CA ALA A 163 -12.68 20.03 17.64
C ALA A 163 -13.22 18.86 18.48
N VAL A 164 -12.72 17.64 18.31
CA VAL A 164 -13.09 16.50 19.15
C VAL A 164 -12.60 16.67 20.58
N LEU A 165 -11.33 17.11 20.77
CA LEU A 165 -10.78 17.37 22.11
C LEU A 165 -11.53 18.50 22.82
N GLU A 166 -11.77 19.60 22.13
CA GLU A 166 -12.51 20.78 22.66
C GLU A 166 -13.97 20.41 22.96
N GLY A 167 -14.64 19.66 22.09
CA GLY A 167 -15.99 19.16 22.29
C GLY A 167 -16.10 18.28 23.54
N ASN A 168 -15.18 17.36 23.74
CA ASN A 168 -15.13 16.51 24.94
C ASN A 168 -14.87 17.36 26.21
N ALA A 169 -14.00 18.37 26.13
CA ALA A 169 -13.72 19.27 27.25
C ALA A 169 -14.92 20.17 27.59
N LEU A 170 -15.67 20.65 26.57
CA LEU A 170 -16.91 21.37 26.77
C LEU A 170 -17.98 20.55 27.49
N VAL A 171 -18.11 19.27 27.11
CA VAL A 171 -19.00 18.33 27.80
C VAL A 171 -18.57 18.15 29.25
N ALA A 172 -17.29 17.89 29.50
CA ALA A 172 -16.75 17.67 30.84
C ALA A 172 -16.90 18.93 31.77
N THR A 173 -16.93 20.14 31.18
CA THR A 173 -17.10 21.38 31.91
C THR A 173 -18.57 21.86 31.97
N GLY A 174 -19.53 21.00 31.59
CA GLY A 174 -20.96 21.28 31.69
C GLY A 174 -21.52 22.18 30.58
N GLN A 175 -20.87 22.25 29.43
CA GLN A 175 -21.26 23.09 28.28
C GLN A 175 -21.65 22.22 27.05
N PRO A 176 -22.58 21.24 27.18
CA PRO A 176 -22.84 20.29 26.09
C PRO A 176 -23.45 20.95 24.84
N LYS A 177 -24.18 22.04 24.96
CA LYS A 177 -24.74 22.77 23.79
C LYS A 177 -23.62 23.37 22.93
N ALA A 178 -22.63 24.01 23.56
CA ALA A 178 -21.47 24.55 22.84
C ALA A 178 -20.65 23.43 22.16
N ALA A 179 -20.54 22.25 22.80
CA ALA A 179 -19.92 21.09 22.20
C ALA A 179 -20.69 20.62 20.94
N ILE A 180 -22.01 20.57 20.98
CA ILE A 180 -22.86 20.23 19.84
C ILE A 180 -22.61 21.18 18.68
N ASP A 181 -22.71 22.51 18.93
CA ASP A 181 -22.49 23.51 17.88
C ASP A 181 -21.10 23.38 17.22
N LEU A 182 -20.08 23.21 18.02
CA LEU A 182 -18.71 23.01 17.54
C LEU A 182 -18.57 21.75 16.68
N LEU A 183 -19.06 20.60 17.18
CA LEU A 183 -18.91 19.32 16.51
C LEU A 183 -19.73 19.22 15.21
N GLU A 184 -20.94 19.81 15.21
CA GLU A 184 -21.76 19.92 13.99
C GLU A 184 -21.08 20.76 12.91
N ALA A 185 -20.41 21.85 13.27
CA ALA A 185 -19.66 22.67 12.32
C ALA A 185 -18.53 21.88 11.64
N HIS A 186 -17.97 20.85 12.31
CA HIS A 186 -16.88 20.01 11.81
C HIS A 186 -17.31 18.60 11.35
N ARG A 187 -18.61 18.33 11.32
CA ARG A 187 -19.17 17.01 11.05
C ARG A 187 -18.87 16.50 9.62
N SER A 188 -18.84 17.39 8.63
CA SER A 188 -18.64 17.01 7.22
C SER A 188 -17.17 17.12 6.78
N PRO A 189 -16.62 16.10 6.05
CA PRO A 189 -17.17 14.77 5.79
C PRO A 189 -17.27 13.95 7.10
N ILE A 190 -18.23 13.03 7.16
CA ILE A 190 -18.51 12.27 8.39
C ILE A 190 -17.28 11.46 8.85
N ARG A 191 -16.98 11.51 10.16
CA ARG A 191 -15.93 10.76 10.85
C ARG A 191 -16.50 10.13 12.13
N ALA A 192 -16.08 8.89 12.41
CA ALA A 192 -16.63 8.12 13.53
C ALA A 192 -16.36 8.76 14.92
N ASP A 193 -15.17 9.32 15.11
CA ASP A 193 -14.79 10.01 16.35
C ASP A 193 -15.60 11.29 16.61
N ILE A 194 -15.88 12.06 15.56
CA ILE A 194 -16.75 13.27 15.66
C ILE A 194 -18.18 12.84 15.96
N GLU A 195 -18.71 11.84 15.27
CA GLU A 195 -20.06 11.31 15.53
C GLU A 195 -20.20 10.77 16.95
N LEU A 196 -19.20 10.04 17.44
CA LEU A 196 -19.18 9.54 18.82
C LEU A 196 -19.16 10.70 19.85
N ALA A 197 -18.29 11.68 19.64
CA ALA A 197 -18.20 12.87 20.50
C ALA A 197 -19.50 13.68 20.49
N LEU A 198 -20.09 13.86 19.29
CA LEU A 198 -21.38 14.54 19.10
C LEU A 198 -22.50 13.81 19.84
N GLY A 199 -22.60 12.49 19.69
CA GLY A 199 -23.58 11.69 20.41
C GLY A 199 -23.42 11.78 21.93
N ARG A 200 -22.19 11.83 22.43
CA ARG A 200 -21.93 12.05 23.87
C ARG A 200 -22.37 13.47 24.32
N ALA A 201 -22.10 14.48 23.53
CA ALA A 201 -22.54 15.85 23.83
C ALA A 201 -24.05 15.96 23.83
N GLN A 202 -24.74 15.39 22.84
CA GLN A 202 -26.21 15.33 22.76
C GLN A 202 -26.81 14.58 23.95
N MET A 203 -26.20 13.47 24.38
CA MET A 203 -26.64 12.74 25.57
C MET A 203 -26.53 13.56 26.84
N HIS A 204 -25.43 14.33 27.00
CA HIS A 204 -25.28 15.27 28.14
C HIS A 204 -26.19 16.47 28.06
N ALA A 205 -26.66 16.84 26.89
CA ALA A 205 -27.70 17.86 26.68
C ALA A 205 -29.14 17.33 26.85
N GLU A 206 -29.25 16.03 27.23
CA GLU A 206 -30.52 15.29 27.34
C GLU A 206 -31.29 15.12 26.01
N ASP A 207 -30.66 15.40 24.87
CA ASP A 207 -31.21 15.11 23.53
C ASP A 207 -30.94 13.66 23.15
N TYR A 208 -31.64 12.75 23.78
CA TYR A 208 -31.47 11.32 23.59
C TYR A 208 -31.83 10.84 22.18
N ALA A 209 -32.71 11.57 21.48
CA ALA A 209 -33.09 11.20 20.12
C ALA A 209 -31.91 11.41 19.16
N GLN A 210 -31.31 12.58 19.16
CA GLN A 210 -30.15 12.89 18.34
C GLN A 210 -28.93 12.05 18.77
N ALA A 211 -28.67 11.86 20.06
CA ALA A 211 -27.61 10.99 20.57
C ALA A 211 -27.75 9.57 20.03
N THR A 212 -28.97 9.03 19.99
CA THR A 212 -29.26 7.71 19.43
C THR A 212 -28.88 7.65 17.95
N GLU A 213 -29.22 8.68 17.16
CA GLU A 213 -28.89 8.73 15.74
C GLU A 213 -27.36 8.78 15.51
N SER A 214 -26.66 9.64 16.24
CA SER A 214 -25.19 9.74 16.13
C SER A 214 -24.49 8.43 16.49
N PHE A 215 -24.87 7.75 17.60
CA PHE A 215 -24.29 6.47 17.96
C PHE A 215 -24.65 5.37 16.99
N ARG A 216 -25.89 5.34 16.45
CA ARG A 216 -26.29 4.40 15.41
C ARG A 216 -25.52 4.59 14.12
N HIS A 217 -25.28 5.82 13.74
CA HIS A 217 -24.47 6.14 12.57
C HIS A 217 -23.09 5.46 12.68
N VAL A 218 -22.40 5.61 13.81
CA VAL A 218 -21.12 4.94 14.04
C VAL A 218 -21.27 3.42 14.03
N TYR A 219 -22.20 2.87 14.82
CA TYR A 219 -22.30 1.41 15.00
C TYR A 219 -22.76 0.67 13.74
N TYR A 220 -23.78 1.21 13.02
CA TYR A 220 -24.36 0.53 11.86
C TYR A 220 -23.71 0.91 10.54
N GLN A 221 -23.28 2.17 10.36
CA GLN A 221 -22.74 2.66 9.09
C GLN A 221 -21.20 2.63 9.05
N MET A 222 -20.54 2.54 10.22
CA MET A 222 -19.09 2.51 10.35
C MET A 222 -18.61 1.33 11.23
N PRO A 223 -19.06 0.09 11.00
CA PRO A 223 -18.82 -1.03 11.93
C PRO A 223 -17.34 -1.44 12.06
N ILE A 224 -16.47 -0.92 11.18
CA ILE A 224 -15.02 -1.20 11.16
C ILE A 224 -14.24 -0.12 11.91
N ALA A 225 -14.86 1.04 12.19
CA ALA A 225 -14.22 2.11 12.93
C ALA A 225 -13.90 1.66 14.38
N PRO A 226 -12.77 2.11 14.95
CA PRO A 226 -12.42 1.83 16.35
C PRO A 226 -13.54 2.24 17.33
N GLU A 227 -14.25 3.33 17.02
CA GLU A 227 -15.31 3.92 17.82
C GLU A 227 -16.62 3.10 17.83
N ALA A 228 -16.76 2.10 16.93
CA ALA A 228 -17.99 1.32 16.81
C ALA A 228 -18.36 0.58 18.10
N THR A 229 -17.37 0.07 18.85
CA THR A 229 -17.58 -0.62 20.13
C THR A 229 -18.04 0.36 21.21
N ASP A 230 -17.46 1.55 21.25
CA ASP A 230 -17.86 2.61 22.18
C ASP A 230 -19.27 3.09 21.89
N ALA A 231 -19.59 3.32 20.62
CA ALA A 231 -20.94 3.73 20.19
C ALA A 231 -22.00 2.68 20.59
N TYR A 232 -21.68 1.38 20.46
CA TYR A 232 -22.55 0.32 20.94
C TYR A 232 -22.75 0.38 22.47
N THR A 233 -21.68 0.63 23.20
CA THR A 233 -21.72 0.76 24.67
C THR A 233 -22.62 1.93 25.08
N GLU A 234 -22.53 3.07 24.41
CA GLU A 234 -23.37 4.23 24.67
C GLU A 234 -24.86 3.95 24.32
N LEU A 235 -25.13 3.24 23.22
CA LEU A 235 -26.47 2.76 22.89
C LEU A 235 -27.05 1.86 23.99
N GLN A 236 -26.27 0.96 24.56
CA GLN A 236 -26.72 0.12 25.68
C GLN A 236 -27.04 0.94 26.95
N ARG A 237 -26.29 2.00 27.23
CA ARG A 237 -26.52 2.93 28.37
C ARG A 237 -27.84 3.68 28.25
N LEU A 238 -28.27 4.01 27.03
CA LEU A 238 -29.58 4.67 26.82
C LEU A 238 -30.75 3.77 27.24
N GLY A 239 -30.58 2.46 27.14
CA GLY A 239 -31.56 1.46 27.59
C GLY A 239 -32.82 1.40 26.72
N PRO A 240 -33.61 0.32 26.82
CA PRO A 240 -34.70 0.04 25.90
C PRO A 240 -35.87 1.02 25.95
N ARG A 241 -36.01 1.78 27.04
CA ARG A 241 -37.08 2.80 27.15
C ARG A 241 -36.82 4.06 26.32
N ARG A 242 -35.54 4.35 26.01
CA ARG A 242 -35.10 5.54 25.24
C ARG A 242 -34.61 5.17 23.85
N LEU A 243 -34.36 3.88 23.62
CA LEU A 243 -33.80 3.36 22.38
C LEU A 243 -34.89 2.65 21.58
N PRO A 244 -35.48 3.27 20.53
CA PRO A 244 -36.32 2.51 19.62
C PRO A 244 -35.51 1.37 18.98
N PRO A 245 -36.14 0.24 18.56
CA PRO A 245 -35.37 -0.82 17.89
C PRO A 245 -34.68 -0.30 16.64
N PRO A 246 -33.47 -0.82 16.31
CA PRO A 246 -32.78 -0.42 15.08
C PRO A 246 -33.62 -0.80 13.87
N SER A 247 -33.53 0.00 12.80
CA SER A 247 -34.23 -0.31 11.57
C SER A 247 -33.64 -1.57 10.93
N PHE A 248 -34.46 -2.30 10.19
CA PHE A 248 -34.01 -3.43 9.38
C PHE A 248 -32.89 -3.00 8.40
N ALA A 249 -33.02 -1.82 7.80
CA ALA A 249 -32.04 -1.27 6.88
C ALA A 249 -30.67 -1.02 7.54
N ASP A 250 -30.63 -0.47 8.75
CA ASP A 250 -29.37 -0.25 9.48
C ASP A 250 -28.66 -1.56 9.78
N ARG A 251 -29.38 -2.55 10.28
CA ARG A 251 -28.82 -3.86 10.59
C ARG A 251 -28.32 -4.59 9.34
N LYS A 252 -29.09 -4.53 8.24
CA LYS A 252 -28.68 -5.07 6.94
C LYS A 252 -27.40 -4.41 6.44
N LYS A 253 -27.34 -3.07 6.50
CA LYS A 253 -26.15 -2.33 6.09
C LYS A 253 -24.91 -2.71 6.90
N ARG A 254 -25.04 -2.87 8.22
CA ARG A 254 -23.95 -3.36 9.07
C ARG A 254 -23.47 -4.73 8.65
N ALA A 255 -24.37 -5.68 8.42
CA ALA A 255 -24.03 -7.03 8.00
C ALA A 255 -23.27 -7.04 6.65
N GLU A 256 -23.72 -6.22 5.68
CA GLU A 256 -23.08 -6.06 4.39
C GLU A 256 -21.65 -5.50 4.54
N LEU A 257 -21.47 -4.40 5.30
CA LEU A 257 -20.17 -3.79 5.55
C LEU A 257 -19.20 -4.73 6.27
N LEU A 258 -19.67 -5.53 7.22
CA LEU A 258 -18.86 -6.56 7.88
C LEU A 258 -18.40 -7.63 6.89
N ALA A 259 -19.30 -8.10 6.01
CA ALA A 259 -18.98 -9.09 4.98
C ALA A 259 -17.96 -8.56 3.95
N GLU A 260 -18.10 -7.33 3.50
CA GLU A 260 -17.18 -6.63 2.58
C GLU A 260 -15.79 -6.47 3.19
N ASN A 261 -15.71 -6.21 4.49
CA ASN A 261 -14.46 -5.96 5.21
C ASN A 261 -13.85 -7.23 5.87
N ARG A 262 -14.17 -8.41 5.34
CA ARG A 262 -13.62 -9.71 5.78
C ARG A 262 -13.92 -10.11 7.21
N ARG A 263 -14.92 -9.50 7.84
CA ARG A 263 -15.43 -9.90 9.17
C ARG A 263 -16.58 -10.91 9.01
N ALA A 264 -16.32 -11.99 8.27
CA ALA A 264 -17.31 -12.94 7.81
C ALA A 264 -18.09 -13.63 8.93
N ALA A 265 -17.46 -13.94 10.06
CA ALA A 265 -18.11 -14.57 11.21
C ALA A 265 -19.15 -13.64 11.86
N GLU A 266 -18.82 -12.36 11.99
CA GLU A 266 -19.72 -11.34 12.54
C GLU A 266 -20.87 -11.03 11.57
N ALA A 267 -20.55 -10.93 10.26
CA ALA A 267 -21.57 -10.78 9.23
C ALA A 267 -22.58 -11.96 9.26
N ALA A 268 -22.09 -13.19 9.42
CA ALA A 268 -22.95 -14.37 9.51
C ALA A 268 -23.87 -14.32 10.73
N ALA A 269 -23.39 -13.84 11.87
CA ALA A 269 -24.22 -13.65 13.07
C ALA A 269 -25.32 -12.61 12.84
N GLU A 270 -24.97 -11.45 12.25
CA GLU A 270 -25.94 -10.39 11.92
C GLU A 270 -27.00 -10.86 10.90
N TYR A 271 -26.58 -11.54 9.82
CA TYR A 271 -27.54 -12.09 8.85
C TYR A 271 -28.47 -13.12 9.45
N LYS A 272 -27.98 -14.00 10.34
CA LYS A 272 -28.80 -15.00 10.99
C LYS A 272 -29.92 -14.35 11.84
N ASP A 273 -29.56 -13.34 12.61
CA ASP A 273 -30.49 -12.62 13.47
C ASP A 273 -31.48 -11.75 12.66
N LEU A 274 -31.00 -11.16 11.53
CA LEU A 274 -31.86 -10.40 10.61
C LEU A 274 -32.96 -11.27 9.98
N ILE A 275 -32.68 -12.52 9.63
CA ILE A 275 -33.61 -13.41 8.94
C ILE A 275 -34.85 -13.71 9.80
N GLU A 276 -34.71 -13.74 11.13
CA GLU A 276 -35.82 -14.02 12.05
C GLU A 276 -36.96 -13.02 11.95
N ASN A 277 -36.65 -11.76 11.62
CA ASN A 277 -37.60 -10.64 11.56
C ASN A 277 -37.61 -9.92 10.20
N ALA A 278 -37.11 -10.58 9.15
CA ALA A 278 -37.00 -9.98 7.84
C ALA A 278 -38.32 -9.94 7.08
N PRO A 279 -38.58 -8.90 6.29
CA PRO A 279 -39.64 -8.92 5.30
C PRO A 279 -39.51 -10.14 4.38
N ALA A 280 -40.64 -10.79 4.03
CA ALA A 280 -40.63 -12.02 3.22
C ALA A 280 -39.84 -11.89 1.91
N ALA A 281 -39.86 -10.70 1.26
CA ALA A 281 -39.13 -10.40 0.03
C ALA A 281 -37.60 -10.40 0.22
N GLU A 282 -37.10 -10.17 1.44
CA GLU A 282 -35.67 -10.08 1.75
C GLU A 282 -35.08 -11.42 2.22
N VAL A 283 -35.91 -12.34 2.69
CA VAL A 283 -35.48 -13.60 3.33
C VAL A 283 -34.55 -14.42 2.41
N TYR A 284 -34.88 -14.51 1.11
CA TYR A 284 -34.06 -15.27 0.16
C TYR A 284 -32.67 -14.66 0.04
N ALA A 285 -32.60 -13.35 -0.22
CA ALA A 285 -31.34 -12.62 -0.37
C ALA A 285 -30.46 -12.72 0.89
N LEU A 286 -31.06 -12.57 2.06
CA LEU A 286 -30.35 -12.69 3.34
C LEU A 286 -29.84 -14.11 3.58
N LYS A 287 -30.58 -15.16 3.21
CA LYS A 287 -30.11 -16.54 3.31
C LYS A 287 -28.95 -16.82 2.35
N VAL A 288 -28.95 -16.26 1.14
CA VAL A 288 -27.83 -16.35 0.22
C VAL A 288 -26.61 -15.62 0.80
N ALA A 289 -26.78 -14.40 1.31
CA ALA A 289 -25.72 -13.63 1.96
C ALA A 289 -25.14 -14.36 3.19
N LEU A 290 -26.00 -14.93 4.04
CA LEU A 290 -25.61 -15.79 5.17
C LEU A 290 -24.78 -16.99 4.71
N GLY A 291 -25.21 -17.67 3.64
CA GLY A 291 -24.48 -18.79 3.06
C GLY A 291 -23.07 -18.40 2.62
N GLY A 292 -22.93 -17.25 1.94
CA GLY A 292 -21.63 -16.69 1.55
C GLY A 292 -20.75 -16.30 2.73
N ALA A 293 -21.35 -15.69 3.77
CA ALA A 293 -20.63 -15.33 5.00
C ALA A 293 -20.16 -16.57 5.78
N LEU A 294 -21.00 -17.60 5.90
CA LEU A 294 -20.65 -18.88 6.52
C LEU A 294 -19.50 -19.57 5.78
N TRP A 295 -19.54 -19.61 4.45
CA TRP A 295 -18.47 -20.16 3.64
C TRP A 295 -17.15 -19.41 3.86
N LYS A 296 -17.16 -18.08 3.78
CA LYS A 296 -15.97 -17.24 4.04
C LYS A 296 -15.44 -17.36 5.46
N ALA A 297 -16.31 -17.67 6.44
CA ALA A 297 -15.95 -17.96 7.84
C ALA A 297 -15.42 -19.39 8.05
N GLY A 298 -15.26 -20.21 6.99
CA GLY A 298 -14.80 -21.61 7.07
C GLY A 298 -15.88 -22.62 7.47
N ARG A 299 -17.15 -22.20 7.62
CA ARG A 299 -18.29 -23.04 8.02
C ARG A 299 -19.01 -23.62 6.78
N SER A 300 -18.22 -24.26 5.88
CA SER A 300 -18.71 -24.71 4.56
C SER A 300 -19.85 -25.75 4.64
N GLY A 301 -19.90 -26.59 5.69
CA GLY A 301 -20.99 -27.53 5.89
C GLY A 301 -22.33 -26.84 6.11
N GLU A 302 -22.38 -25.88 7.02
CA GLU A 302 -23.59 -25.11 7.32
C GLU A 302 -24.02 -24.25 6.12
N ALA A 303 -23.06 -23.65 5.42
CA ALA A 303 -23.33 -22.90 4.20
C ALA A 303 -23.99 -23.79 3.13
N ARG A 304 -23.47 -25.01 2.93
CA ARG A 304 -24.02 -25.98 1.98
C ARG A 304 -25.45 -26.34 2.35
N ASP A 305 -25.69 -26.74 3.61
CA ASP A 305 -27.00 -27.20 4.08
C ASP A 305 -28.06 -26.09 3.96
N LEU A 306 -27.66 -24.84 4.16
CA LEU A 306 -28.53 -23.68 3.97
C LEU A 306 -28.86 -23.45 2.50
N LEU A 307 -27.80 -23.31 1.66
CA LEU A 307 -27.95 -22.90 0.26
C LEU A 307 -28.63 -23.94 -0.62
N GLN A 308 -28.47 -25.25 -0.33
CA GLN A 308 -29.15 -26.34 -1.06
C GLN A 308 -30.64 -26.39 -0.87
N LYS A 309 -31.12 -25.95 0.29
CA LYS A 309 -32.57 -25.95 0.61
C LYS A 309 -33.32 -24.78 0.00
N LEU A 310 -32.61 -23.81 -0.58
CA LEU A 310 -33.22 -22.66 -1.24
C LEU A 310 -33.71 -23.06 -2.62
N PRO A 311 -34.94 -22.66 -3.01
CA PRO A 311 -35.45 -22.90 -4.36
C PRO A 311 -34.67 -22.09 -5.40
N ASP A 312 -34.71 -22.52 -6.65
CA ASP A 312 -34.22 -21.72 -7.78
C ASP A 312 -35.12 -20.51 -8.01
N THR A 313 -34.51 -19.40 -8.39
CA THR A 313 -35.19 -18.17 -8.81
C THR A 313 -34.55 -17.64 -10.09
N ASP A 314 -35.30 -16.89 -10.89
CA ASP A 314 -34.82 -16.35 -12.17
C ASP A 314 -34.12 -14.98 -11.99
N ASP A 315 -33.23 -14.85 -10.99
CA ASP A 315 -32.54 -13.61 -10.70
C ASP A 315 -31.09 -13.82 -10.26
N GLU A 316 -30.34 -12.72 -10.16
CA GLU A 316 -28.92 -12.70 -9.77
C GLU A 316 -28.64 -13.31 -8.38
N ARG A 317 -29.63 -13.36 -7.50
CA ARG A 317 -29.48 -13.98 -6.18
C ARG A 317 -29.34 -15.48 -6.27
N ASN A 318 -30.03 -16.11 -7.24
CA ASN A 318 -29.86 -17.54 -7.52
C ASN A 318 -28.49 -17.81 -8.16
N ALA A 319 -28.04 -16.97 -9.09
CA ALA A 319 -26.69 -17.08 -9.65
C ALA A 319 -25.61 -16.99 -8.56
N GLN A 320 -25.74 -16.05 -7.61
CA GLN A 320 -24.87 -15.93 -6.45
C GLN A 320 -24.91 -17.17 -5.56
N ARG A 321 -26.10 -17.73 -5.30
CA ARG A 321 -26.29 -18.98 -4.55
C ARG A 321 -25.54 -20.14 -5.22
N LEU A 322 -25.73 -20.32 -6.52
CA LEU A 322 -25.06 -21.38 -7.30
C LEU A 322 -23.53 -21.20 -7.28
N TYR A 323 -23.05 -19.99 -7.43
CA TYR A 323 -21.61 -19.69 -7.27
C TYR A 323 -21.07 -20.13 -5.91
N TYR A 324 -21.73 -19.82 -4.80
CA TYR A 324 -21.28 -20.29 -3.49
C TYR A 324 -21.31 -21.81 -3.37
N LEU A 325 -22.29 -22.45 -3.97
CA LEU A 325 -22.33 -23.93 -4.01
C LEU A 325 -21.19 -24.51 -4.87
N VAL A 326 -20.81 -23.87 -5.98
CA VAL A 326 -19.61 -24.20 -6.77
C VAL A 326 -18.37 -24.13 -5.89
N GLU A 327 -18.16 -23.02 -5.17
CA GLU A 327 -17.02 -22.82 -4.29
C GLU A 327 -16.92 -23.88 -3.19
N ILE A 328 -18.04 -24.23 -2.58
CA ILE A 328 -18.14 -25.24 -1.50
C ILE A 328 -17.92 -26.66 -2.04
N SER A 329 -18.19 -26.90 -3.32
CA SER A 329 -18.18 -28.24 -3.94
C SER A 329 -16.92 -28.50 -4.80
N ARG A 330 -15.87 -27.68 -4.70
CA ARG A 330 -14.67 -27.78 -5.54
C ARG A 330 -14.01 -29.18 -5.56
N SER A 331 -14.09 -29.93 -4.47
CA SER A 331 -13.55 -31.29 -4.37
C SER A 331 -14.42 -32.39 -4.97
N ASP A 332 -15.67 -32.09 -5.34
CA ASP A 332 -16.63 -33.04 -5.94
C ASP A 332 -16.84 -32.68 -7.42
N SER A 333 -16.06 -33.30 -8.29
CA SER A 333 -16.04 -32.97 -9.73
C SER A 333 -17.38 -33.19 -10.42
N LYS A 334 -18.19 -34.20 -10.00
CA LYS A 334 -19.52 -34.45 -10.60
C LYS A 334 -20.47 -33.33 -10.24
N ARG A 335 -20.57 -33.03 -8.95
CA ARG A 335 -21.44 -31.97 -8.46
C ARG A 335 -21.02 -30.60 -9.00
N LEU A 336 -19.72 -30.36 -9.13
CA LEU A 336 -19.18 -29.14 -9.73
C LEU A 336 -19.65 -28.99 -11.18
N GLY A 337 -19.62 -30.08 -11.98
CA GLY A 337 -20.11 -30.10 -13.35
C GLY A 337 -21.61 -29.79 -13.46
N ASP A 338 -22.44 -30.38 -12.59
CA ASP A 338 -23.88 -30.13 -12.57
C ASP A 338 -24.20 -28.68 -12.18
N LEU A 339 -23.54 -28.14 -11.16
CA LEU A 339 -23.73 -26.75 -10.71
C LEU A 339 -23.31 -25.71 -11.76
N ILE A 340 -22.18 -25.91 -12.43
CA ILE A 340 -21.72 -24.98 -13.46
C ILE A 340 -22.62 -25.05 -14.70
N THR A 341 -23.15 -26.21 -15.05
CA THR A 341 -24.12 -26.36 -16.14
C THR A 341 -25.40 -25.61 -15.82
N HIS A 342 -25.94 -25.82 -14.61
CA HIS A 342 -27.11 -25.11 -14.16
C HIS A 342 -26.92 -23.58 -14.16
N LEU A 343 -25.76 -23.10 -13.71
CA LEU A 343 -25.46 -21.65 -13.70
C LEU A 343 -25.32 -21.09 -15.14
N ARG A 344 -24.76 -21.87 -16.08
CA ARG A 344 -24.71 -21.47 -17.51
C ARG A 344 -26.08 -21.32 -18.15
N GLU A 345 -27.01 -22.22 -17.78
CA GLU A 345 -28.36 -22.24 -18.35
C GLU A 345 -29.25 -21.16 -17.73
N SER A 346 -29.21 -21.01 -16.42
CA SER A 346 -30.08 -20.08 -15.68
C SER A 346 -29.60 -18.62 -15.73
N ALA A 347 -28.28 -18.36 -15.78
CA ALA A 347 -27.73 -17.02 -15.69
C ALA A 347 -26.49 -16.83 -16.59
N PRO A 348 -26.61 -16.95 -17.94
CA PRO A 348 -25.48 -17.02 -18.88
C PRO A 348 -24.64 -15.75 -18.97
N GLN A 349 -25.14 -14.60 -18.52
CA GLN A 349 -24.43 -13.31 -18.53
C GLN A 349 -24.11 -12.79 -17.12
N SER A 350 -24.39 -13.57 -16.10
CA SER A 350 -24.19 -13.18 -14.72
C SER A 350 -22.70 -12.99 -14.37
N PRO A 351 -22.33 -11.95 -13.60
CA PRO A 351 -21.00 -11.82 -13.04
C PRO A 351 -20.61 -13.00 -12.14
N TRP A 352 -21.58 -13.70 -11.54
CA TRP A 352 -21.33 -14.89 -10.74
C TRP A 352 -20.90 -16.10 -11.58
N LEU A 353 -21.31 -16.16 -12.85
CA LEU A 353 -20.79 -17.16 -13.78
C LEU A 353 -19.32 -16.92 -14.10
N GLN A 354 -18.87 -15.66 -14.20
CA GLN A 354 -17.44 -15.34 -14.36
C GLN A 354 -16.61 -15.86 -13.16
N GLU A 355 -17.08 -15.60 -11.95
CA GLU A 355 -16.42 -16.08 -10.72
C GLU A 355 -16.38 -17.61 -10.67
N ALA A 356 -17.50 -18.26 -11.03
CA ALA A 356 -17.60 -19.72 -11.02
C ALA A 356 -16.69 -20.36 -12.08
N LEU A 357 -16.66 -19.83 -13.30
CA LEU A 357 -15.77 -20.32 -14.38
C LEU A 357 -14.29 -20.20 -13.97
N LEU A 358 -13.89 -19.07 -13.37
CA LEU A 358 -12.55 -18.88 -12.86
C LEU A 358 -12.21 -19.89 -11.76
N ALA A 359 -13.12 -20.09 -10.81
CA ALA A 359 -12.95 -21.02 -9.71
C ALA A 359 -12.76 -22.46 -10.21
N VAL A 360 -13.58 -22.89 -11.18
CA VAL A 360 -13.53 -24.21 -11.78
C VAL A 360 -12.27 -24.40 -12.62
N ALA A 361 -11.88 -23.41 -13.43
CA ALA A 361 -10.65 -23.44 -14.21
C ALA A 361 -9.42 -23.61 -13.30
N ASN A 362 -9.33 -22.86 -12.21
CA ASN A 362 -8.26 -22.98 -11.22
C ASN A 362 -8.28 -24.34 -10.50
N GLN A 363 -9.47 -24.88 -10.20
CA GLN A 363 -9.59 -26.20 -9.57
C GLN A 363 -9.01 -27.31 -10.47
N TYR A 364 -9.35 -27.32 -11.78
CA TYR A 364 -8.76 -28.26 -12.74
C TYR A 364 -7.24 -28.05 -12.91
N LEU A 365 -6.78 -26.79 -12.86
CA LEU A 365 -5.34 -26.50 -12.88
C LEU A 365 -4.59 -27.16 -11.70
N LEU A 366 -5.16 -27.04 -10.48
CA LEU A 366 -4.60 -27.68 -9.27
C LEU A 366 -4.63 -29.21 -9.35
N GLN A 367 -5.64 -29.78 -10.01
CA GLN A 367 -5.75 -31.22 -10.27
C GLN A 367 -4.84 -31.71 -11.40
N LYS A 368 -4.10 -30.81 -12.05
CA LYS A 368 -3.25 -31.08 -13.24
C LYS A 368 -4.08 -31.55 -14.47
N ASP A 369 -5.38 -31.34 -14.47
CA ASP A 369 -6.22 -31.51 -15.67
C ASP A 369 -6.17 -30.23 -16.52
N TYR A 370 -5.07 -30.10 -17.25
CA TYR A 370 -4.78 -28.90 -18.04
C TYR A 370 -5.76 -28.71 -19.20
N ALA A 371 -6.31 -29.80 -19.76
CA ALA A 371 -7.27 -29.74 -20.84
C ALA A 371 -8.60 -29.13 -20.41
N SER A 372 -9.14 -29.59 -19.28
CA SER A 372 -10.36 -29.01 -18.71
C SER A 372 -10.13 -27.58 -18.25
N SER A 373 -9.00 -27.31 -17.58
CA SER A 373 -8.62 -25.96 -17.16
C SER A 373 -8.60 -24.97 -18.33
N ALA A 374 -7.92 -25.34 -19.44
CA ALA A 374 -7.83 -24.51 -20.66
C ALA A 374 -9.22 -24.18 -21.22
N ARG A 375 -10.11 -25.18 -21.32
CA ARG A 375 -11.48 -24.99 -21.82
C ARG A 375 -12.29 -24.00 -20.98
N PHE A 376 -12.19 -24.09 -19.64
CA PHE A 376 -12.91 -23.18 -18.76
C PHE A 376 -12.34 -21.77 -18.82
N PHE A 377 -11.02 -21.60 -18.90
CA PHE A 377 -10.42 -20.28 -19.14
C PHE A 377 -10.81 -19.69 -20.49
N GLU A 378 -10.84 -20.50 -21.56
CA GLU A 378 -11.26 -20.05 -22.88
C GLU A 378 -12.75 -19.66 -22.91
N GLU A 379 -13.62 -20.44 -22.27
CA GLU A 379 -15.03 -20.09 -22.11
C GLU A 379 -15.20 -18.77 -21.37
N LEU A 380 -14.46 -18.58 -20.24
CA LEU A 380 -14.49 -17.33 -19.48
C LEU A 380 -14.10 -16.13 -20.35
N ALA A 381 -12.98 -16.21 -21.06
CA ALA A 381 -12.48 -15.12 -21.90
C ALA A 381 -13.40 -14.82 -23.10
N SER A 382 -13.98 -15.84 -23.72
CA SER A 382 -14.84 -15.65 -24.90
C SER A 382 -16.24 -15.19 -24.53
N ARG A 383 -16.81 -15.68 -23.43
CA ARG A 383 -18.14 -15.28 -22.97
C ARG A 383 -18.15 -13.87 -22.37
N PHE A 384 -17.09 -13.49 -21.68
CA PHE A 384 -16.95 -12.21 -20.98
C PHE A 384 -15.71 -11.42 -21.42
N PRO A 385 -15.59 -11.03 -22.72
CA PRO A 385 -14.33 -10.45 -23.24
C PRO A 385 -13.98 -9.09 -22.62
N ALA A 386 -14.93 -8.37 -22.03
CA ALA A 386 -14.71 -7.14 -21.27
C ALA A 386 -14.72 -7.36 -19.74
N GLY A 387 -14.80 -8.61 -19.29
CA GLY A 387 -14.83 -8.96 -17.88
C GLY A 387 -13.48 -8.77 -17.19
N LYS A 388 -13.50 -8.59 -15.88
CA LYS A 388 -12.28 -8.33 -15.09
C LYS A 388 -11.21 -9.43 -15.16
N TYR A 389 -11.60 -10.65 -15.54
CA TYR A 389 -10.68 -11.79 -15.66
C TYR A 389 -10.35 -12.16 -17.12
N ALA A 390 -10.89 -11.44 -18.09
CA ALA A 390 -10.82 -11.84 -19.49
C ALA A 390 -9.38 -11.92 -20.03
N SER A 391 -8.53 -10.94 -19.73
CA SER A 391 -7.12 -10.94 -20.13
C SER A 391 -6.37 -12.13 -19.53
N PHE A 392 -6.47 -12.31 -18.22
CA PHE A 392 -5.83 -13.42 -17.49
C PHE A 392 -6.32 -14.79 -18.02
N ALA A 393 -7.64 -14.94 -18.21
CA ALA A 393 -8.21 -16.19 -18.69
C ALA A 393 -7.78 -16.51 -20.13
N ASN A 394 -7.78 -15.53 -21.02
CA ASN A 394 -7.28 -15.72 -22.39
C ASN A 394 -5.80 -16.10 -22.41
N TRP A 395 -4.97 -15.44 -21.59
CA TRP A 395 -3.57 -15.79 -21.44
C TRP A 395 -3.37 -17.22 -20.91
N LYS A 396 -4.07 -17.59 -19.83
CA LYS A 396 -3.97 -18.94 -19.25
C LYS A 396 -4.44 -20.03 -20.20
N ALA A 397 -5.52 -19.80 -20.94
CA ALA A 397 -5.96 -20.74 -21.99
C ALA A 397 -4.87 -20.94 -23.05
N ALA A 398 -4.32 -19.85 -23.59
CA ALA A 398 -3.25 -19.89 -24.59
C ALA A 398 -2.00 -20.65 -24.07
N TRP A 399 -1.60 -20.34 -22.84
CA TRP A 399 -0.45 -21.02 -22.21
C TRP A 399 -0.66 -22.52 -22.03
N LEU A 400 -1.84 -22.92 -21.52
CA LEU A 400 -2.16 -24.33 -21.31
C LEU A 400 -2.30 -25.10 -22.63
N GLN A 401 -2.85 -24.48 -23.68
CA GLN A 401 -2.90 -25.06 -25.03
C GLN A 401 -1.48 -25.29 -25.57
N LEU A 402 -0.58 -24.30 -25.44
CA LEU A 402 0.82 -24.45 -25.83
C LEU A 402 1.50 -25.60 -25.08
N ARG A 403 1.29 -25.70 -23.77
CA ARG A 403 1.85 -26.76 -22.91
C ARG A 403 1.35 -28.17 -23.27
N GLN A 404 0.18 -28.28 -23.88
CA GLN A 404 -0.42 -29.53 -24.35
C GLN A 404 0.00 -29.89 -25.79
N GLY A 405 0.80 -29.03 -26.44
CA GLY A 405 1.24 -29.21 -27.82
C GLY A 405 0.22 -28.73 -28.86
N ASP A 406 -0.88 -28.11 -28.45
CA ASP A 406 -1.84 -27.48 -29.37
C ASP A 406 -1.32 -26.09 -29.79
N VAL A 407 -0.29 -26.10 -30.63
CA VAL A 407 0.46 -24.89 -31.03
C VAL A 407 -0.43 -23.93 -31.82
N GLU A 408 -1.31 -24.43 -32.71
CA GLU A 408 -2.16 -23.57 -33.54
C GLU A 408 -3.20 -22.82 -32.70
N SER A 409 -3.88 -23.51 -31.78
CA SER A 409 -4.82 -22.84 -30.86
C SER A 409 -4.10 -21.82 -29.97
N ALA A 410 -2.93 -22.16 -29.43
CA ALA A 410 -2.13 -21.25 -28.63
C ALA A 410 -1.71 -19.98 -29.39
N LYS A 411 -1.25 -20.13 -30.62
CA LYS A 411 -0.89 -19.02 -31.53
C LYS A 411 -2.05 -18.05 -31.73
N LEU A 412 -3.22 -18.56 -32.10
CA LEU A 412 -4.43 -17.75 -32.29
C LEU A 412 -4.85 -17.06 -30.99
N ALA A 413 -4.72 -17.75 -29.85
CA ALA A 413 -5.06 -17.17 -28.55
C ALA A 413 -4.09 -16.07 -28.09
N PHE A 414 -2.77 -16.19 -28.39
CA PHE A 414 -1.79 -15.13 -28.15
C PHE A 414 -2.06 -13.91 -29.03
N GLU A 415 -2.34 -14.12 -30.33
CA GLU A 415 -2.67 -13.04 -31.26
C GLU A 415 -3.96 -12.32 -30.85
N ARG A 416 -4.98 -13.08 -30.43
CA ARG A 416 -6.21 -12.53 -29.84
C ARG A 416 -5.92 -11.73 -28.57
N HIS A 417 -5.02 -12.21 -27.72
CA HIS A 417 -4.61 -11.50 -26.51
C HIS A 417 -3.98 -10.15 -26.83
N ILE A 418 -3.02 -10.12 -27.75
CA ILE A 418 -2.34 -8.90 -28.20
C ILE A 418 -3.34 -7.91 -28.80
N ALA A 419 -4.34 -8.43 -29.55
CA ALA A 419 -5.36 -7.59 -30.20
C ALA A 419 -6.35 -6.96 -29.21
N LEU A 420 -6.81 -7.71 -28.20
CA LEU A 420 -7.89 -7.31 -27.30
C LEU A 420 -7.38 -6.73 -25.97
N TYR A 421 -6.22 -7.19 -25.49
CA TYR A 421 -5.71 -6.85 -24.16
C TYR A 421 -4.26 -6.29 -24.18
N PRO A 422 -3.90 -5.37 -25.11
CA PRO A 422 -2.52 -4.94 -25.29
C PRO A 422 -1.96 -4.12 -24.10
N ALA A 423 -2.80 -3.71 -23.18
CA ALA A 423 -2.40 -3.00 -21.94
C ALA A 423 -2.43 -3.90 -20.69
N SER A 424 -2.76 -5.18 -20.85
CA SER A 424 -2.80 -6.12 -19.72
C SER A 424 -1.40 -6.43 -19.19
N GLN A 425 -1.36 -6.97 -17.99
CA GLN A 425 -0.11 -7.44 -17.35
C GLN A 425 0.54 -8.57 -18.16
N GLU A 426 -0.27 -9.42 -18.78
CA GLU A 426 0.18 -10.58 -19.55
C GLU A 426 0.60 -10.24 -21.00
N ALA A 427 0.37 -9.02 -21.46
CA ALA A 427 0.64 -8.63 -22.85
C ALA A 427 2.11 -8.83 -23.26
N SER A 428 3.06 -8.56 -22.37
CA SER A 428 4.49 -8.79 -22.63
C SER A 428 4.82 -10.27 -22.78
N ALA A 429 4.17 -11.15 -22.00
CA ALA A 429 4.28 -12.59 -22.10
C ALA A 429 3.70 -13.10 -23.43
N ALA A 430 2.48 -12.66 -23.80
CA ALA A 430 1.82 -13.05 -25.04
C ALA A 430 2.67 -12.69 -26.27
N LEU A 431 3.23 -11.47 -26.31
CA LEU A 431 4.15 -11.04 -27.36
C LEU A 431 5.44 -11.90 -27.39
N TYR A 432 6.07 -12.16 -26.25
CA TYR A 432 7.29 -12.96 -26.19
C TYR A 432 7.05 -14.38 -26.70
N TRP A 433 6.04 -15.08 -26.17
CA TRP A 433 5.75 -16.45 -26.56
C TRP A 433 5.26 -16.57 -28.02
N ARG A 434 4.55 -15.55 -28.54
CA ARG A 434 4.25 -15.50 -29.97
C ARG A 434 5.53 -15.33 -30.82
N GLY A 435 6.49 -14.54 -30.34
CA GLY A 435 7.82 -14.42 -30.93
C GLY A 435 8.59 -15.75 -30.93
N ARG A 436 8.53 -16.52 -29.81
CA ARG A 436 9.12 -17.87 -29.71
C ARG A 436 8.53 -18.84 -30.73
N LEU A 437 7.20 -18.80 -30.95
CA LEU A 437 6.58 -19.62 -31.96
C LEU A 437 7.01 -19.22 -33.37
N ALA A 438 7.14 -17.93 -33.68
CA ALA A 438 7.66 -17.47 -34.96
C ALA A 438 9.12 -17.94 -35.20
N GLU A 439 9.91 -17.99 -34.17
CA GLU A 439 11.28 -18.51 -34.21
C GLU A 439 11.32 -20.04 -34.49
N GLU A 440 10.43 -20.81 -33.86
CA GLU A 440 10.25 -22.25 -34.14
C GLU A 440 9.75 -22.50 -35.56
N GLU A 441 8.91 -21.65 -36.11
CA GLU A 441 8.47 -21.63 -37.51
C GLU A 441 9.59 -21.19 -38.47
N LYS A 442 10.80 -20.84 -37.98
CA LYS A 442 11.91 -20.28 -38.73
C LYS A 442 11.60 -18.94 -39.43
N ASN A 443 10.58 -18.26 -38.99
CA ASN A 443 10.23 -16.91 -39.43
C ASN A 443 10.96 -15.87 -38.57
N LEU A 444 12.27 -15.76 -38.77
CA LEU A 444 13.13 -14.90 -37.94
C LEU A 444 12.79 -13.41 -38.06
N PRO A 445 12.38 -12.84 -39.23
CA PRO A 445 11.94 -11.47 -39.31
C PRO A 445 10.74 -11.17 -38.41
N LEU A 446 9.76 -12.07 -38.36
CA LEU A 446 8.59 -11.97 -37.52
C LEU A 446 8.95 -12.12 -36.03
N ALA A 447 9.79 -13.08 -35.68
CA ALA A 447 10.27 -13.25 -34.30
C ALA A 447 10.95 -11.96 -33.79
N ARG A 448 11.83 -11.37 -34.59
CA ARG A 448 12.49 -10.09 -34.26
C ARG A 448 11.47 -8.97 -34.03
N ALA A 449 10.45 -8.87 -34.88
CA ALA A 449 9.39 -7.85 -34.71
C ALA A 449 8.70 -7.97 -33.35
N TYR A 450 8.32 -9.17 -32.93
CA TYR A 450 7.72 -9.41 -31.61
C TYR A 450 8.68 -9.08 -30.47
N TYR A 451 9.91 -9.56 -30.49
CA TYR A 451 10.90 -9.31 -29.43
C TYR A 451 11.29 -7.83 -29.31
N LEU A 452 11.40 -7.13 -30.43
CA LEU A 452 11.63 -5.67 -30.43
C LEU A 452 10.45 -4.94 -29.79
N LYS A 453 9.21 -5.32 -30.13
CA LYS A 453 8.03 -4.72 -29.54
C LYS A 453 7.98 -4.89 -28.02
N VAL A 454 8.31 -6.08 -27.51
CA VAL A 454 8.40 -6.32 -26.07
C VAL A 454 9.47 -5.45 -25.43
N SER A 455 10.69 -5.47 -25.96
CA SER A 455 11.84 -4.77 -25.39
C SER A 455 11.69 -3.24 -25.39
N GLN A 456 10.94 -2.69 -26.35
CA GLN A 456 10.67 -1.26 -26.46
C GLN A 456 9.48 -0.80 -25.62
N ARG A 457 8.38 -1.58 -25.63
CA ARG A 457 7.12 -1.19 -24.99
C ARG A 457 7.06 -1.51 -23.49
N TYR A 458 7.70 -2.60 -23.09
CA TYR A 458 7.68 -3.12 -21.72
C TYR A 458 9.11 -3.23 -21.16
N CYS A 459 9.92 -2.22 -21.42
CA CYS A 459 11.39 -2.26 -21.35
C CYS A 459 11.99 -2.73 -20.00
N ASN A 460 11.24 -2.69 -18.91
CA ASN A 460 11.64 -3.21 -17.60
C ASN A 460 10.82 -4.44 -17.15
N ALA A 461 10.04 -5.07 -18.04
CA ALA A 461 9.36 -6.33 -17.73
C ALA A 461 10.31 -7.52 -17.82
N TYR A 462 9.95 -8.64 -17.16
CA TYR A 462 10.68 -9.90 -17.25
C TYR A 462 10.88 -10.35 -18.70
N TYR A 463 9.81 -10.38 -19.48
CA TYR A 463 9.86 -10.80 -20.89
C TYR A 463 10.64 -9.84 -21.81
N ALA A 464 10.85 -8.58 -21.39
CA ALA A 464 11.71 -7.66 -22.13
C ALA A 464 13.20 -8.07 -22.03
N GLU A 465 13.63 -8.58 -20.85
CA GLU A 465 14.99 -9.08 -20.71
C GLU A 465 15.19 -10.34 -21.56
N LEU A 466 14.27 -11.28 -21.49
CA LEU A 466 14.30 -12.49 -22.32
C LEU A 466 14.28 -12.13 -23.82
N SER A 467 13.50 -11.14 -24.20
CA SER A 467 13.45 -10.68 -25.60
C SER A 467 14.79 -10.08 -26.05
N ARG A 468 15.49 -9.34 -25.19
CA ARG A 468 16.83 -8.82 -25.47
C ARG A 468 17.86 -9.93 -25.63
N GLU A 469 17.77 -10.98 -24.81
CA GLU A 469 18.62 -12.17 -24.97
C GLU A 469 18.38 -12.85 -26.31
N ARG A 470 17.10 -13.13 -26.65
CA ARG A 470 16.77 -13.73 -27.95
C ARG A 470 17.24 -12.88 -29.14
N LEU A 471 17.09 -11.54 -29.06
CA LEU A 471 17.59 -10.64 -30.10
C LEU A 471 19.12 -10.72 -30.25
N ARG A 472 19.86 -10.84 -29.15
CA ARG A 472 21.32 -11.06 -29.20
C ARG A 472 21.69 -12.38 -29.86
N ASP A 473 20.99 -13.46 -29.51
CA ASP A 473 21.21 -14.81 -30.06
C ASP A 473 20.89 -14.88 -31.56
N LEU A 474 19.83 -14.18 -31.99
CA LEU A 474 19.43 -14.09 -33.40
C LEU A 474 20.36 -13.18 -34.25
N GLY A 475 21.26 -12.46 -33.57
CA GLY A 475 22.18 -11.50 -34.19
C GLY A 475 21.50 -10.21 -34.69
N LEU A 476 22.35 -9.23 -34.97
CA LEU A 476 21.90 -7.94 -35.52
C LEU A 476 21.46 -8.13 -36.99
N SER A 477 20.20 -7.81 -37.27
CA SER A 477 19.66 -7.80 -38.63
C SER A 477 18.61 -6.70 -38.76
N SER A 478 18.59 -6.02 -39.89
CA SER A 478 17.56 -5.06 -40.27
C SER A 478 16.32 -5.71 -40.87
N ASP A 479 16.36 -7.03 -41.10
CA ASP A 479 15.23 -7.80 -41.61
C ASP A 479 14.22 -8.06 -40.51
N ILE A 480 13.22 -7.16 -40.43
CA ILE A 480 12.16 -7.14 -39.44
C ILE A 480 10.83 -7.11 -40.21
N ALA A 481 9.93 -8.04 -39.89
CA ALA A 481 8.62 -8.07 -40.52
C ALA A 481 7.74 -6.88 -40.11
N ASP A 482 7.01 -6.32 -41.05
CA ASP A 482 5.89 -5.42 -40.76
C ASP A 482 4.66 -6.25 -40.36
N GLU A 483 4.42 -6.31 -39.03
CA GLU A 483 3.30 -7.08 -38.48
C GLU A 483 2.17 -6.13 -38.01
N PRO A 484 1.05 -6.08 -38.70
CA PRO A 484 -0.05 -5.15 -38.40
C PRO A 484 -0.61 -5.34 -36.98
N LEU A 485 -0.54 -6.56 -36.42
CA LEU A 485 -1.01 -6.83 -35.07
C LEU A 485 -0.23 -6.01 -34.03
N LEU A 486 1.07 -5.77 -34.25
CA LEU A 486 1.92 -5.00 -33.34
C LEU A 486 1.57 -3.51 -33.29
N GLN A 487 0.84 -3.00 -34.29
CA GLN A 487 0.36 -1.61 -34.32
C GLN A 487 -0.79 -1.40 -33.33
N LYS A 488 -1.51 -2.47 -32.92
CA LYS A 488 -2.55 -2.40 -31.89
C LYS A 488 -2.01 -2.22 -30.48
N VAL A 489 -0.72 -2.48 -30.27
CA VAL A 489 -0.08 -2.27 -28.96
C VAL A 489 0.19 -0.78 -28.77
N PRO A 490 -0.50 -0.10 -27.83
CA PRO A 490 -0.41 1.35 -27.69
C PRO A 490 0.99 1.78 -27.24
N PRO A 491 1.42 2.99 -27.58
CA PRO A 491 2.67 3.55 -27.07
C PRO A 491 2.65 3.70 -25.55
N VAL A 492 3.82 3.86 -24.97
CA VAL A 492 3.96 4.16 -23.53
C VAL A 492 3.37 5.56 -23.28
N GLN A 493 2.46 5.65 -22.31
CA GLN A 493 2.01 6.94 -21.81
C GLN A 493 3.01 7.39 -20.74
N LEU A 494 3.83 8.37 -21.09
CA LEU A 494 4.79 8.95 -20.16
C LEU A 494 4.04 9.79 -19.12
N PRO A 495 4.51 9.78 -17.86
CA PRO A 495 4.00 10.69 -16.85
C PRO A 495 4.32 12.13 -17.24
N GLY A 496 3.55 13.09 -16.76
CA GLY A 496 3.81 14.51 -16.97
C GLY A 496 5.18 14.94 -16.45
N HIS A 497 5.52 16.21 -16.66
CA HIS A 497 6.80 16.76 -16.22
C HIS A 497 6.96 16.66 -14.69
N PHE A 498 8.09 16.07 -14.24
CA PHE A 498 8.44 15.99 -12.83
C PHE A 498 9.23 17.21 -12.40
N SER A 499 8.68 18.05 -11.52
CA SER A 499 9.46 19.03 -10.77
C SER A 499 10.05 18.37 -9.52
N LEU A 500 11.36 18.45 -9.36
CA LEU A 500 12.04 17.98 -8.14
C LEU A 500 12.15 19.07 -7.07
N THR A 501 11.84 20.32 -7.44
CA THR A 501 12.03 21.48 -6.59
C THR A 501 10.71 21.87 -5.93
N ALA A 502 10.67 21.79 -4.62
CA ALA A 502 9.54 22.28 -3.82
C ALA A 502 9.50 23.82 -3.81
N PRO A 503 8.30 24.44 -3.86
CA PRO A 503 8.17 25.89 -3.70
C PRO A 503 8.64 26.33 -2.30
N ALA A 504 9.67 27.17 -2.26
CA ALA A 504 10.32 27.57 -0.99
C ALA A 504 9.42 28.38 -0.07
N ASP A 505 8.40 29.05 -0.60
CA ASP A 505 7.43 29.86 0.14
C ASP A 505 6.17 29.07 0.58
N ASN A 506 6.07 27.80 0.19
CA ASN A 506 4.97 26.96 0.61
C ASN A 506 5.10 26.58 2.09
N LEU A 507 4.09 26.94 2.89
CA LEU A 507 4.07 26.71 4.33
C LEU A 507 4.15 25.24 4.70
N ARG A 508 3.51 24.36 3.91
CA ARG A 508 3.53 22.90 4.14
C ARG A 508 4.93 22.32 3.99
N VAL A 509 5.65 22.76 2.95
CA VAL A 509 7.07 22.38 2.75
C VAL A 509 7.91 22.81 3.95
N GLN A 510 7.75 24.05 4.39
CA GLN A 510 8.51 24.60 5.53
C GLN A 510 8.22 23.82 6.82
N LYS A 511 6.94 23.53 7.13
CA LYS A 511 6.55 22.70 8.27
C LYS A 511 7.15 21.29 8.17
N SER A 512 7.06 20.66 6.99
CA SER A 512 7.61 19.31 6.78
C SER A 512 9.11 19.21 7.03
N LEU A 513 9.89 20.23 6.64
CA LEU A 513 11.32 20.29 6.90
C LEU A 513 11.64 20.36 8.40
N LEU A 514 10.90 21.18 9.15
CA LEU A 514 11.09 21.31 10.61
C LEU A 514 10.66 20.02 11.34
N LEU A 515 9.55 19.42 10.93
CA LEU A 515 9.09 18.14 11.47
C LEU A 515 10.07 17.01 11.16
N GLY A 516 10.73 17.04 9.99
CA GLY A 516 11.84 16.13 9.68
C GLY A 516 13.01 16.25 10.66
N ASN A 517 13.39 17.47 11.04
CA ASN A 517 14.43 17.69 12.07
C ASN A 517 13.98 17.28 13.49
N CYS A 518 12.68 17.20 13.71
CA CYS A 518 12.09 16.65 14.94
C CYS A 518 12.01 15.12 14.95
N GLY A 519 12.43 14.41 13.88
CA GLY A 519 12.19 12.96 13.74
C GLY A 519 10.70 12.60 13.58
N MET A 520 9.82 13.59 13.37
CA MET A 520 8.36 13.41 13.26
C MET A 520 7.96 13.21 11.78
N VAL A 521 8.57 12.21 11.14
CA VAL A 521 8.50 12.01 9.68
C VAL A 521 7.07 11.77 9.20
N ASP A 522 6.24 11.02 9.92
CA ASP A 522 4.85 10.79 9.52
C ASP A 522 4.04 12.10 9.43
N PHE A 523 4.27 13.04 10.35
CA PHE A 523 3.64 14.37 10.29
C PHE A 523 4.22 15.23 9.17
N ALA A 524 5.53 15.15 8.93
CA ALA A 524 6.17 15.82 7.80
C ALA A 524 5.57 15.37 6.46
N ILE A 525 5.34 14.07 6.29
CA ILE A 525 4.68 13.50 5.12
C ILE A 525 3.22 13.97 5.00
N ARG A 526 2.46 13.97 6.09
CA ARG A 526 1.07 14.47 6.08
C ARG A 526 0.98 15.94 5.66
N GLU A 527 1.92 16.78 6.07
CA GLU A 527 2.01 18.19 5.61
C GLU A 527 2.25 18.26 4.10
N LEU A 528 3.18 17.46 3.55
CA LEU A 528 3.42 17.41 2.11
C LEU A 528 2.18 16.93 1.35
N GLN A 529 1.53 15.86 1.81
CA GLN A 529 0.32 15.31 1.19
C GLN A 529 -0.83 16.32 1.15
N ALA A 530 -1.00 17.09 2.23
CA ALA A 530 -2.04 18.11 2.29
C ALA A 530 -1.74 19.38 1.45
N GLY A 531 -0.50 19.53 0.99
CA GLY A 531 -0.04 20.66 0.17
C GLY A 531 0.07 20.38 -1.31
N ILE A 532 -0.34 19.18 -1.78
CA ILE A 532 -0.24 18.78 -3.17
C ILE A 532 -1.47 19.27 -3.95
N ASP A 533 -1.23 20.04 -5.00
CA ASP A 533 -2.24 20.31 -6.01
C ASP A 533 -2.26 19.15 -7.05
N PRO A 534 -3.42 18.83 -7.65
CA PRO A 534 -3.50 17.83 -8.69
C PRO A 534 -2.52 18.12 -9.84
N GLY A 535 -1.56 17.22 -10.05
CA GLY A 535 -0.51 17.37 -11.08
C GLY A 535 0.87 17.80 -10.55
N ASP A 536 1.00 18.18 -9.29
CA ASP A 536 2.29 18.50 -8.68
C ASP A 536 3.05 17.24 -8.27
N ASN A 537 4.28 17.09 -8.77
CA ASN A 537 5.14 15.93 -8.48
C ASN A 537 6.29 16.24 -7.50
N TRP A 538 6.49 17.53 -7.14
CA TRP A 538 7.58 17.93 -6.25
C TRP A 538 7.43 17.33 -4.85
N ALA A 539 6.20 17.18 -4.36
CA ALA A 539 5.95 16.62 -3.04
C ALA A 539 6.37 15.15 -2.95
N THR A 540 6.16 14.37 -4.02
CA THR A 540 6.65 12.99 -4.11
C THR A 540 8.16 12.93 -3.91
N ALA A 541 8.93 13.82 -4.58
CA ALA A 541 10.39 13.87 -4.42
C ALA A 541 10.81 14.22 -2.98
N GLN A 542 10.08 15.13 -2.32
CA GLN A 542 10.34 15.48 -0.92
C GLN A 542 9.98 14.34 0.05
N MET A 543 8.86 13.65 -0.17
CA MET A 543 8.46 12.50 0.65
C MET A 543 9.47 11.35 0.55
N ILE A 544 9.94 11.04 -0.68
CA ILE A 544 11.00 10.04 -0.89
C ILE A 544 12.25 10.41 -0.11
N LYS A 545 12.68 11.68 -0.22
CA LYS A 545 13.85 12.15 0.49
C LYS A 545 13.71 12.00 2.01
N LEU A 546 12.56 12.40 2.57
CA LEU A 546 12.30 12.27 4.01
C LEU A 546 12.34 10.81 4.46
N TYR A 547 11.64 9.92 3.77
CA TYR A 547 11.66 8.50 4.09
C TYR A 547 13.04 7.86 3.94
N THR A 548 13.78 8.22 2.89
CA THR A 548 15.14 7.69 2.66
C THR A 548 16.12 8.18 3.73
N ASP A 549 16.04 9.47 4.09
CA ASP A 549 16.87 10.06 5.13
C ASP A 549 16.58 9.46 6.52
N ASP A 550 15.36 8.96 6.73
CA ASP A 550 14.89 8.29 7.96
C ASP A 550 15.09 6.76 7.94
N GLY A 551 15.69 6.22 6.87
CA GLY A 551 15.93 4.78 6.74
C GLY A 551 14.72 3.94 6.33
N HIS A 552 13.56 4.55 6.10
CA HIS A 552 12.32 3.90 5.66
C HIS A 552 12.26 3.73 4.14
N TYR A 553 13.15 2.91 3.60
CA TYR A 553 13.24 2.63 2.16
C TYR A 553 11.99 1.95 1.60
N ASP A 554 11.33 1.12 2.39
CA ASP A 554 10.04 0.49 2.08
C ASP A 554 8.95 1.53 1.79
N ARG A 555 8.80 2.53 2.67
CA ARG A 555 7.81 3.61 2.48
C ARG A 555 8.14 4.50 1.29
N ALA A 556 9.42 4.82 1.08
CA ALA A 556 9.88 5.56 -0.10
C ALA A 556 9.53 4.80 -1.39
N LEU A 557 9.81 3.50 -1.43
CA LEU A 557 9.53 2.63 -2.56
C LEU A 557 8.01 2.53 -2.84
N GLN A 558 7.19 2.35 -1.81
CA GLN A 558 5.73 2.30 -1.93
C GLN A 558 5.18 3.62 -2.46
N THR A 559 5.65 4.76 -1.91
CA THR A 559 5.28 6.10 -2.39
C THR A 559 5.54 6.23 -3.89
N LEU A 560 6.70 5.77 -4.36
CA LEU A 560 7.05 5.80 -5.78
C LEU A 560 6.22 4.86 -6.64
N LYS A 561 5.98 3.64 -6.18
CA LYS A 561 5.09 2.69 -6.90
C LYS A 561 3.70 3.26 -7.12
N HIS A 562 3.17 4.02 -6.15
CA HIS A 562 1.89 4.70 -6.30
C HIS A 562 1.97 5.92 -7.22
N ALA A 563 3.03 6.70 -7.15
CA ALA A 563 3.19 7.90 -7.97
C ALA A 563 3.48 7.60 -9.45
N VAL A 564 4.19 6.50 -9.72
CA VAL A 564 4.60 6.09 -11.08
C VAL A 564 4.32 4.61 -11.33
N PRO A 565 3.05 4.16 -11.32
CA PRO A 565 2.70 2.74 -11.42
C PRO A 565 3.16 2.09 -12.72
N GLY A 566 3.34 2.89 -13.78
CA GLY A 566 3.79 2.44 -15.10
C GLY A 566 5.31 2.31 -15.27
N TYR A 567 6.13 2.45 -14.22
CA TYR A 567 7.60 2.49 -14.34
C TYR A 567 8.22 1.26 -15.02
N TYR A 568 7.52 0.13 -15.05
CA TYR A 568 7.96 -1.07 -15.79
C TYR A 568 8.02 -0.86 -17.31
N SER A 569 7.31 0.13 -17.83
CA SER A 569 7.30 0.48 -19.25
C SER A 569 8.16 1.69 -19.58
N PHE A 570 8.79 2.34 -18.59
CA PHE A 570 9.56 3.56 -18.79
C PHE A 570 11.03 3.24 -19.02
N GLN A 571 11.66 3.96 -19.97
CA GLN A 571 13.13 3.95 -20.11
C GLN A 571 13.76 4.73 -18.95
N LEU A 572 15.06 4.49 -18.69
CA LEU A 572 15.76 5.23 -17.63
C LEU A 572 15.76 6.75 -17.83
N ALA A 573 15.67 7.19 -19.09
CA ALA A 573 15.58 8.62 -19.45
C ALA A 573 14.20 9.24 -19.20
N ASP A 574 13.15 8.43 -19.04
CA ASP A 574 11.76 8.90 -18.91
C ASP A 574 11.41 9.39 -17.50
N LEU A 575 12.21 9.05 -16.50
CA LEU A 575 12.07 9.50 -15.12
C LEU A 575 13.35 10.14 -14.61
N PRO A 576 13.26 11.14 -13.72
CA PRO A 576 14.44 11.69 -13.04
C PRO A 576 15.21 10.61 -12.27
N ARG A 577 16.54 10.70 -12.30
CA ARG A 577 17.43 9.75 -11.62
C ARG A 577 17.06 9.46 -10.15
N PRO A 578 16.69 10.45 -9.30
CA PRO A 578 16.29 10.19 -7.92
C PRO A 578 15.06 9.27 -7.78
N PHE A 579 14.14 9.28 -8.77
CA PHE A 579 12.99 8.40 -8.78
C PHE A 579 13.41 6.93 -9.00
N TRP A 580 14.33 6.71 -9.95
CA TRP A 580 14.90 5.38 -10.16
C TRP A 580 15.69 4.89 -8.95
N GLU A 581 16.47 5.76 -8.31
CA GLU A 581 17.22 5.40 -7.09
C GLU A 581 16.31 5.10 -5.90
N GLY A 582 15.16 5.75 -5.81
CA GLY A 582 14.13 5.41 -4.83
C GLY A 582 13.34 4.13 -5.16
N LEU A 583 13.09 3.84 -6.46
CA LEU A 583 12.49 2.57 -6.91
C LEU A 583 13.43 1.38 -6.77
N PHE A 584 14.74 1.60 -6.87
CA PHE A 584 15.81 0.61 -6.81
C PHE A 584 16.89 1.08 -5.82
N PRO A 585 16.57 1.22 -4.52
CA PRO A 585 17.51 1.72 -3.52
C PRO A 585 18.61 0.71 -3.22
N ARG A 586 19.74 1.20 -2.67
CA ARG A 586 20.88 0.38 -2.26
C ARG A 586 21.27 0.63 -0.80
N PRO A 587 20.34 0.52 0.17
CA PRO A 587 20.75 0.58 1.57
C PRO A 587 21.60 -0.65 1.92
N TYR A 588 22.37 -0.53 2.98
CA TYR A 588 23.24 -1.62 3.46
C TYR A 588 24.22 -2.12 2.39
N TRP A 589 24.59 -1.28 1.40
CA TRP A 589 25.29 -1.71 0.20
C TRP A 589 26.66 -2.34 0.48
N GLU A 590 27.40 -1.87 1.49
CA GLU A 590 28.68 -2.45 1.86
C GLU A 590 28.53 -3.88 2.42
N ASN A 591 27.53 -4.12 3.26
CA ASN A 591 27.21 -5.47 3.74
C ASN A 591 26.75 -6.37 2.58
N LEU A 592 25.90 -5.85 1.69
CA LEU A 592 25.45 -6.56 0.51
C LEU A 592 26.61 -7.00 -0.38
N LYS A 593 27.51 -6.09 -0.73
CA LYS A 593 28.71 -6.42 -1.53
C LYS A 593 29.59 -7.48 -0.86
N ARG A 594 29.86 -7.30 0.44
CA ARG A 594 30.71 -8.20 1.22
C ARG A 594 30.16 -9.62 1.21
N TYR A 595 28.92 -9.81 1.68
CA TYR A 595 28.34 -11.14 1.80
C TYR A 595 27.97 -11.77 0.46
N SER A 596 27.68 -10.95 -0.56
CA SER A 596 27.55 -11.46 -1.92
C SER A 596 28.88 -12.02 -2.44
N ALA A 597 30.00 -11.31 -2.23
CA ALA A 597 31.32 -11.76 -2.62
C ALA A 597 31.73 -13.06 -1.88
N ASP A 598 31.50 -13.11 -0.54
CA ASP A 598 31.79 -14.28 0.29
C ASP A 598 31.03 -15.55 -0.22
N ASN A 599 29.82 -15.32 -0.75
CA ASN A 599 28.96 -16.39 -1.28
C ASN A 599 28.99 -16.54 -2.81
N GLN A 600 29.82 -15.78 -3.55
CA GLN A 600 29.93 -15.81 -5.02
C GLN A 600 28.58 -15.47 -5.70
N LEU A 601 27.84 -14.49 -5.16
CA LEU A 601 26.58 -14.01 -5.68
C LEU A 601 26.77 -12.64 -6.34
N ASP A 602 25.90 -12.33 -7.32
CA ASP A 602 25.77 -10.95 -7.82
C ASP A 602 25.07 -10.09 -6.75
N PRO A 603 25.67 -8.97 -6.29
CA PRO A 603 25.06 -8.11 -5.27
C PRO A 603 23.75 -7.47 -5.75
N PHE A 604 23.54 -7.29 -7.06
CA PHE A 604 22.28 -6.80 -7.61
C PHE A 604 21.17 -7.86 -7.57
N LEU A 605 21.51 -9.13 -7.71
CA LEU A 605 20.58 -10.23 -7.49
C LEU A 605 20.11 -10.27 -6.02
N VAL A 606 21.06 -10.13 -5.08
CA VAL A 606 20.75 -10.09 -3.64
C VAL A 606 19.90 -8.86 -3.29
N ALA A 607 20.24 -7.69 -3.83
CA ALA A 607 19.43 -6.48 -3.67
C ALA A 607 18.01 -6.66 -4.22
N SER A 608 17.86 -7.34 -5.36
CA SER A 608 16.57 -7.65 -5.97
C SER A 608 15.73 -8.60 -5.12
N LEU A 609 16.38 -9.58 -4.49
CA LEU A 609 15.75 -10.50 -3.56
C LEU A 609 15.25 -9.75 -2.32
N ILE A 610 16.09 -8.94 -1.66
CA ILE A 610 15.68 -8.13 -0.50
C ILE A 610 14.54 -7.16 -0.87
N ARG A 611 14.63 -6.54 -2.05
CA ARG A 611 13.55 -5.67 -2.55
C ARG A 611 12.22 -6.40 -2.69
N GLN A 612 12.25 -7.66 -3.05
CA GLN A 612 11.03 -8.47 -3.20
C GLN A 612 10.52 -9.01 -1.86
N GLU A 613 11.41 -9.35 -0.92
CA GLU A 613 11.07 -9.92 0.39
C GLU A 613 10.53 -8.89 1.39
N SER A 614 11.19 -7.75 1.50
CA SER A 614 10.91 -6.78 2.56
C SER A 614 10.83 -5.33 2.10
N GLU A 615 11.08 -5.05 0.82
CA GLU A 615 11.29 -3.69 0.32
C GLU A 615 12.37 -2.92 1.12
N PHE A 616 13.36 -3.64 1.63
CA PHE A 616 14.42 -3.15 2.51
C PHE A 616 13.97 -2.74 3.92
N ASN A 617 12.83 -3.22 4.40
CA ASN A 617 12.42 -3.03 5.80
C ASN A 617 13.13 -4.06 6.69
N PRO A 618 14.07 -3.66 7.58
CA PRO A 618 14.77 -4.59 8.44
C PRO A 618 13.89 -5.20 9.53
N LEU A 619 12.76 -4.56 9.86
CA LEU A 619 11.80 -5.02 10.85
C LEU A 619 10.63 -5.81 10.27
N ALA A 620 10.70 -6.16 8.98
CA ALA A 620 9.64 -6.90 8.31
C ALA A 620 9.39 -8.26 8.98
N LEU A 621 8.11 -8.54 9.26
CA LEU A 621 7.65 -9.79 9.85
C LEU A 621 6.45 -10.31 9.04
N SER A 622 6.58 -11.49 8.44
CA SER A 622 5.51 -12.09 7.66
C SER A 622 4.50 -12.84 8.54
N ARG A 623 3.33 -13.17 7.96
CA ARG A 623 2.34 -14.04 8.61
C ARG A 623 2.89 -15.44 8.93
N ALA A 624 3.87 -15.91 8.17
CA ALA A 624 4.55 -17.18 8.39
C ALA A 624 5.72 -17.06 9.39
N ASN A 625 5.88 -15.91 10.06
CA ASN A 625 6.97 -15.61 11.00
C ASN A 625 8.36 -15.56 10.32
N ALA A 626 8.44 -15.22 9.03
CA ALA A 626 9.72 -14.90 8.40
C ALA A 626 10.14 -13.46 8.77
N MET A 627 11.44 -13.25 9.01
CA MET A 627 11.96 -12.07 9.69
C MET A 627 13.03 -11.33 8.90
N GLY A 628 12.98 -10.00 8.92
CA GLY A 628 14.02 -9.09 8.44
C GLY A 628 14.13 -8.96 6.95
N LEU A 629 15.24 -8.40 6.48
CA LEU A 629 15.47 -7.99 5.08
C LEU A 629 15.24 -9.12 4.07
N MET A 630 15.75 -10.32 4.34
CA MET A 630 15.67 -11.48 3.47
C MET A 630 14.61 -12.50 3.94
N GLN A 631 13.72 -12.11 4.85
CA GLN A 631 12.58 -12.91 5.32
C GLN A 631 12.97 -14.36 5.72
N ILE A 632 13.91 -14.48 6.64
CA ILE A 632 14.40 -15.77 7.09
C ILE A 632 13.49 -16.34 8.17
N LEU A 633 13.05 -17.58 8.01
CA LEU A 633 12.31 -18.28 9.06
C LEU A 633 13.23 -18.57 10.27
N PRO A 634 12.76 -18.41 11.52
CA PRO A 634 13.59 -18.64 12.73
C PRO A 634 14.31 -19.97 12.77
N GLY A 635 13.65 -21.06 12.34
CA GLY A 635 14.25 -22.40 12.29
C GLY A 635 15.38 -22.51 11.27
N VAL A 636 15.25 -21.88 10.10
CA VAL A 636 16.29 -21.78 9.08
C VAL A 636 17.43 -20.93 9.60
N GLY A 637 17.14 -19.77 10.19
CA GLY A 637 18.14 -18.88 10.81
C GLY A 637 18.98 -19.59 11.86
N GLN A 638 18.36 -20.39 12.73
CA GLN A 638 19.06 -21.18 13.76
C GLN A 638 20.03 -22.21 13.17
N GLN A 639 19.62 -22.88 12.08
CA GLN A 639 20.49 -23.87 11.39
C GLN A 639 21.68 -23.18 10.71
N LEU A 640 21.42 -22.08 10.01
CA LEU A 640 22.45 -21.29 9.32
C LEU A 640 23.41 -20.64 10.33
N ALA A 641 22.93 -20.07 11.42
CA ALA A 641 23.76 -19.47 12.46
C ALA A 641 24.72 -20.50 13.09
N LYS A 642 24.25 -21.74 13.27
CA LYS A 642 25.11 -22.84 13.74
C LYS A 642 26.20 -23.17 12.71
N SER A 643 25.87 -23.22 11.42
CA SER A 643 26.85 -23.49 10.36
C SER A 643 27.87 -22.36 10.20
N GLU A 644 27.45 -21.12 10.36
CA GLU A 644 28.28 -19.91 10.31
C GLU A 644 28.96 -19.60 11.65
N LYS A 645 28.79 -20.46 12.68
CA LYS A 645 29.39 -20.34 14.02
C LYS A 645 29.05 -19.04 14.74
N ILE A 646 27.86 -18.48 14.51
CA ILE A 646 27.36 -17.28 15.21
C ILE A 646 26.99 -17.69 16.64
N LYS A 647 27.76 -17.19 17.62
CA LYS A 647 27.53 -17.49 19.04
C LYS A 647 26.32 -16.73 19.59
N GLY A 648 25.52 -17.38 20.44
CA GLY A 648 24.42 -16.74 21.15
C GLY A 648 23.26 -16.33 20.24
N PHE A 649 23.14 -16.91 19.06
CA PHE A 649 22.07 -16.59 18.13
C PHE A 649 20.69 -16.80 18.75
N ASN A 650 19.84 -15.81 18.57
CA ASN A 650 18.41 -15.87 18.83
C ASN A 650 17.65 -15.23 17.64
N SER A 651 16.36 -15.51 17.51
CA SER A 651 15.59 -15.09 16.34
C SER A 651 15.46 -13.57 16.19
N SER A 652 15.54 -12.78 17.27
CA SER A 652 15.50 -11.32 17.16
C SER A 652 16.72 -10.74 16.42
N MET A 653 17.83 -11.47 16.38
CA MET A 653 18.99 -11.08 15.57
C MET A 653 18.72 -11.09 14.07
N LEU A 654 17.63 -11.72 13.61
CA LEU A 654 17.20 -11.64 12.23
C LEU A 654 16.66 -10.26 11.83
N PHE A 655 16.39 -9.38 12.77
CA PHE A 655 16.08 -7.97 12.50
C PHE A 655 17.33 -7.09 12.35
N ASP A 656 18.52 -7.61 12.74
CA ASP A 656 19.78 -6.91 12.47
C ASP A 656 20.16 -7.09 10.99
N PRO A 657 20.30 -5.99 10.22
CA PRO A 657 20.61 -6.05 8.78
C PRO A 657 21.85 -6.85 8.45
N ASN A 658 22.92 -6.72 9.23
CA ASN A 658 24.17 -7.42 8.98
C ASN A 658 24.02 -8.95 9.13
N THR A 659 23.42 -9.40 10.22
CA THR A 659 23.16 -10.81 10.49
C THR A 659 22.20 -11.41 9.47
N ASN A 660 21.14 -10.65 9.12
CA ASN A 660 20.14 -11.11 8.17
C ASN A 660 20.71 -11.30 6.76
N ILE A 661 21.48 -10.33 6.25
CA ILE A 661 22.14 -10.43 4.93
C ILE A 661 23.17 -11.56 4.93
N GLN A 662 23.97 -11.72 5.98
CA GLN A 662 24.93 -12.84 6.11
C GLN A 662 24.24 -14.18 5.97
N LEU A 663 23.21 -14.44 6.77
CA LEU A 663 22.50 -15.72 6.78
C LEU A 663 21.68 -15.94 5.50
N GLY A 664 21.00 -14.90 5.01
CA GLY A 664 20.17 -14.98 3.81
C GLY A 664 20.97 -15.26 2.52
N THR A 665 22.12 -14.60 2.36
CA THR A 665 23.03 -14.87 1.22
C THR A 665 23.60 -16.27 1.28
N ARG A 666 23.90 -16.77 2.46
CA ARG A 666 24.32 -18.15 2.68
C ARG A 666 23.23 -19.13 2.29
N TYR A 667 21.99 -18.92 2.73
CA TYR A 667 20.84 -19.76 2.39
C TYR A 667 20.60 -19.80 0.88
N PHE A 668 20.63 -18.64 0.23
CA PHE A 668 20.45 -18.55 -1.21
C PHE A 668 21.56 -19.26 -1.99
N LYS A 669 22.82 -19.16 -1.52
CA LYS A 669 23.95 -19.94 -2.07
C LYS A 669 23.70 -21.44 -1.98
N ASP A 670 23.23 -21.93 -0.85
CA ASP A 670 22.97 -23.37 -0.66
C ASP A 670 21.86 -23.86 -1.60
N LEU A 671 20.83 -23.02 -1.86
CA LEU A 671 19.82 -23.30 -2.87
C LEU A 671 20.39 -23.30 -4.30
N LEU A 672 21.20 -22.31 -4.67
CA LEU A 672 21.87 -22.28 -5.98
C LEU A 672 22.70 -23.54 -6.21
N LYS A 673 23.46 -23.98 -5.20
CA LYS A 673 24.24 -25.23 -5.27
C LYS A 673 23.34 -26.45 -5.46
N ARG A 674 22.18 -26.50 -4.78
CA ARG A 674 21.20 -27.59 -4.93
C ARG A 674 20.65 -27.70 -6.35
N TYR A 675 20.54 -26.56 -7.04
CA TYR A 675 19.96 -26.46 -8.38
C TYR A 675 21.00 -26.17 -9.47
N ASP A 676 22.24 -26.61 -9.30
CA ASP A 676 23.31 -26.54 -10.29
C ASP A 676 23.55 -25.12 -10.86
N GLY A 677 23.30 -24.09 -10.04
CA GLY A 677 23.47 -22.69 -10.40
C GLY A 677 22.25 -22.04 -11.10
N HIS A 678 21.16 -22.78 -11.32
CA HIS A 678 19.95 -22.20 -11.92
C HIS A 678 19.23 -21.27 -10.96
N VAL A 679 19.30 -19.98 -11.26
CA VAL A 679 18.76 -18.90 -10.41
C VAL A 679 17.25 -19.04 -10.22
N GLU A 680 16.51 -19.33 -11.26
CA GLU A 680 15.06 -19.42 -11.27
C GLU A 680 14.55 -20.57 -10.37
N TYR A 681 15.20 -21.72 -10.39
CA TYR A 681 14.87 -22.83 -9.48
C TYR A 681 15.18 -22.45 -8.03
N ALA A 682 16.34 -21.81 -7.80
CA ALA A 682 16.73 -21.39 -6.46
C ALA A 682 15.76 -20.32 -5.89
N LEU A 683 15.34 -19.34 -6.69
CA LEU A 683 14.36 -18.35 -6.31
C LEU A 683 12.98 -18.97 -6.04
N ALA A 684 12.52 -19.86 -6.91
CA ALA A 684 11.27 -20.59 -6.68
C ALA A 684 11.31 -21.41 -5.39
N ALA A 685 12.45 -22.04 -5.08
CA ALA A 685 12.65 -22.80 -3.86
C ALA A 685 12.77 -21.92 -2.61
N TYR A 686 13.33 -20.73 -2.74
CA TYR A 686 13.39 -19.74 -1.66
C TYR A 686 11.99 -19.36 -1.20
N ASN A 687 11.10 -19.06 -2.14
CA ASN A 687 9.73 -18.64 -1.86
C ASN A 687 8.79 -19.80 -1.50
N ALA A 688 8.75 -20.86 -2.32
CA ALA A 688 7.77 -21.94 -2.18
C ALA A 688 8.28 -23.17 -1.40
N GLY A 689 9.58 -23.24 -1.14
CA GLY A 689 10.25 -24.40 -0.55
C GLY A 689 10.76 -25.40 -1.58
N PRO A 690 11.90 -26.07 -1.28
CA PRO A 690 12.57 -26.97 -2.22
C PRO A 690 11.71 -28.15 -2.68
N ASP A 691 10.91 -28.75 -1.79
CA ASP A 691 10.13 -29.95 -2.10
C ASP A 691 9.09 -29.71 -3.21
N ARG A 692 8.50 -28.52 -3.24
CA ARG A 692 7.56 -28.13 -4.29
C ARG A 692 8.27 -27.95 -5.64
N VAL A 693 9.44 -27.35 -5.64
CA VAL A 693 10.22 -27.16 -6.86
C VAL A 693 10.66 -28.50 -7.43
N GLU A 694 11.07 -29.46 -6.59
CA GLU A 694 11.37 -30.83 -7.04
C GLU A 694 10.15 -31.51 -7.67
N ASP A 695 8.95 -31.27 -7.15
CA ASP A 695 7.73 -31.80 -7.77
C ASP A 695 7.41 -31.11 -9.11
N TRP A 696 7.58 -29.80 -9.19
CA TRP A 696 7.35 -29.05 -10.43
C TRP A 696 8.34 -29.42 -11.52
N ARG A 697 9.61 -29.64 -11.19
CA ARG A 697 10.68 -30.06 -12.13
C ARG A 697 10.46 -31.42 -12.77
N LYS A 698 9.57 -32.25 -12.23
CA LYS A 698 9.23 -33.57 -12.83
C LYS A 698 8.52 -33.45 -14.18
N SER A 699 7.90 -32.28 -14.44
CA SER A 699 7.29 -32.01 -15.74
C SER A 699 8.38 -31.74 -16.80
N ASN A 700 8.08 -32.07 -18.05
CA ASN A 700 9.00 -31.80 -19.16
C ASN A 700 8.85 -30.31 -19.59
N TYR A 701 9.93 -29.56 -19.57
CA TYR A 701 10.04 -28.19 -20.02
C TYR A 701 11.10 -28.09 -21.14
N ARG A 702 10.83 -27.24 -22.13
CA ARG A 702 11.79 -26.97 -23.23
C ARG A 702 12.99 -26.18 -22.74
N ASP A 703 12.75 -25.24 -21.81
CA ASP A 703 13.76 -24.41 -21.19
C ASP A 703 13.32 -23.91 -19.81
N ILE A 704 14.18 -23.14 -19.14
CA ILE A 704 13.93 -22.60 -17.82
C ILE A 704 12.78 -21.57 -17.81
N HIS A 705 12.55 -20.86 -18.90
CA HIS A 705 11.49 -19.82 -18.98
C HIS A 705 10.11 -20.47 -19.06
N GLU A 706 10.02 -21.63 -19.72
CA GLU A 706 8.82 -22.45 -19.73
C GLU A 706 8.50 -23.03 -18.35
N PHE A 707 9.53 -23.39 -17.56
CA PHE A 707 9.34 -23.76 -16.16
C PHE A 707 8.78 -22.58 -15.37
N VAL A 708 9.38 -21.38 -15.45
CA VAL A 708 8.94 -20.20 -14.69
C VAL A 708 7.48 -19.91 -14.96
N GLU A 709 7.06 -19.84 -16.24
CA GLU A 709 5.66 -19.57 -16.59
C GLU A 709 4.71 -20.70 -16.13
N SER A 710 5.21 -21.93 -16.02
CA SER A 710 4.43 -23.09 -15.59
C SER A 710 4.35 -23.26 -14.07
N ILE A 711 5.01 -22.42 -13.27
CA ILE A 711 4.91 -22.46 -11.81
C ILE A 711 3.43 -22.32 -11.41
N PRO A 712 2.86 -23.32 -10.70
CA PRO A 712 1.42 -23.33 -10.41
C PRO A 712 0.97 -22.22 -9.47
N PHE A 713 1.86 -21.74 -8.60
CA PHE A 713 1.59 -20.68 -7.65
C PHE A 713 1.93 -19.33 -8.27
N THR A 714 0.89 -18.53 -8.53
CA THR A 714 1.05 -17.20 -9.12
C THR A 714 2.03 -16.34 -8.32
N GLU A 715 1.95 -16.36 -6.99
CA GLU A 715 2.86 -15.64 -6.11
C GLU A 715 4.33 -16.02 -6.38
N THR A 716 4.63 -17.32 -6.45
CA THR A 716 6.01 -17.78 -6.68
C THR A 716 6.50 -17.48 -8.09
N ARG A 717 5.63 -17.59 -9.11
CA ARG A 717 5.96 -17.21 -10.48
C ARG A 717 6.32 -15.73 -10.56
N GLU A 718 5.43 -14.85 -10.07
CA GLU A 718 5.64 -13.41 -10.06
C GLU A 718 6.86 -13.01 -9.22
N TYR A 719 7.16 -13.74 -8.15
CA TYR A 719 8.36 -13.57 -7.34
C TYR A 719 9.63 -13.79 -8.16
N VAL A 720 9.73 -14.92 -8.87
CA VAL A 720 10.88 -15.22 -9.73
C VAL A 720 11.04 -14.17 -10.83
N GLU A 721 9.96 -13.89 -11.56
CA GLU A 721 9.95 -12.87 -12.62
C GLU A 721 10.36 -11.49 -12.11
N ALA A 722 9.87 -11.10 -10.93
CA ALA A 722 10.18 -9.80 -10.32
C ALA A 722 11.67 -9.69 -9.96
N ILE A 723 12.27 -10.72 -9.39
CA ILE A 723 13.67 -10.65 -8.96
C ILE A 723 14.60 -10.61 -10.17
N VAL A 724 14.39 -11.47 -11.17
CA VAL A 724 15.19 -11.47 -12.40
C VAL A 724 15.09 -10.12 -13.13
N ARG A 725 13.87 -9.62 -13.29
CA ARG A 725 13.61 -8.28 -13.85
C ARG A 725 14.30 -7.17 -13.07
N ASN A 726 14.16 -7.16 -11.74
CA ASN A 726 14.74 -6.13 -10.90
C ASN A 726 16.27 -6.13 -10.97
N GLN A 727 16.90 -7.31 -11.00
CA GLN A 727 18.35 -7.44 -11.18
C GLN A 727 18.81 -6.74 -12.46
N ALA A 728 18.14 -6.99 -13.58
CA ALA A 728 18.47 -6.35 -14.85
C ALA A 728 18.31 -4.81 -14.80
N VAL A 729 17.30 -4.29 -14.08
CA VAL A 729 17.15 -2.85 -13.88
C VAL A 729 18.26 -2.28 -13.00
N TYR A 730 18.60 -2.94 -11.89
CA TYR A 730 19.72 -2.54 -11.03
C TYR A 730 21.04 -2.46 -11.83
N GLN A 731 21.34 -3.48 -12.64
CA GLN A 731 22.54 -3.50 -13.47
C GLN A 731 22.57 -2.34 -14.46
N ARG A 732 21.47 -2.08 -15.20
CA ARG A 732 21.40 -0.95 -16.13
C ARG A 732 21.50 0.41 -15.43
N LEU A 733 20.94 0.54 -14.23
CA LEU A 733 20.94 1.78 -13.47
C LEU A 733 22.30 2.11 -12.86
N TYR A 734 23.07 1.09 -12.45
CA TYR A 734 24.24 1.28 -11.60
C TYR A 734 25.56 0.76 -12.17
N GLN A 735 25.55 -0.13 -13.17
CA GLN A 735 26.77 -0.62 -13.83
C GLN A 735 27.11 0.18 -15.10
N ASN A 736 26.10 0.68 -15.79
CA ASN A 736 26.25 1.52 -16.98
C ASN A 736 25.64 2.91 -16.71
N PRO A 737 26.32 3.80 -15.96
CA PRO A 737 25.82 5.12 -15.62
C PRO A 737 25.71 6.05 -16.83
#